data_d70f751eea10d442c020099bbb543374
#
_entry.id   d70f751eea10d442c020099bbb543374
#
_cell.length_a   1.000
_cell.length_b   1.000
_cell.length_c   1.000
_cell.angle_alpha   90.00
_cell.angle_beta   90.00
_cell.angle_gamma   90.00
#
_symmetry.space_group_name_H-M   'P 1'
#
loop_
_entity.id
_entity.type
_entity.pdbx_description
1 polymer ?
#
loop_
_entity_poly.entity_id
_entity_poly.type
_entity_poly.pdbx_seq_one_letter_code
_entity_poly.pdbx_strand_id
1 'polypeptide(L)'
;MSHLAPLIADLALILICAGIMTLLFKKLKQPLVLGYVVAGFLASPHMAYTPSVMDTANIQTWADIGVIFLLFALGLEFSFKKIVKVGGAAIIAACTIIFCMILLGVAVGTGFGWQRMDCIFLGGMIAMSSTTIIYKAFDDLGMRKKQFTGLVLSVLILEDILAIVLMVMLSTMAVSHNFEGTEMLGSIAKLLFFLILWFVVGIYLIPGLLKRCRKLMSEETLLIVSLGLCFGMVVMAAHTGFSAAFGAFIMGSILAETVEAESIERLVKPVKDLFGAIFFVSVGMMVDPAMIVEYAGPIVVITLAVILGQSLFGTLGVLLAGQPLKTAMQCGFSLTQIGEFAFIIASLGVSLHVTSHFLYPIVVAVSVITTFLTPYMIRLADPASNLVDTHLPEKWRKFLTRYALGSQTMNHESLWKKLIFALVRITVVYSIICVAVIALAFRFLVPFVHDSLPGVWGSLLAAFIIILCIAPFLRAIMIKKNHSEEFVTLWKDNRGNRAPLVATIVLRLLLGVSFVMFVIAGLFKMSVGLVFGVAVLLVTLMILSRQLKKQSIMIERTFFQNLRYRDMRAEYMGEKKPEYAGRLLSRDLHLTDFEIPGESAWVGRTLAELNFGKKYGIHVVSILRGKKRINIPGASVRLFPQDKIQVIATDEELNIFGQEMDKVSAMNADVIEKSEMILRQFCVDGQSPFLNKTLKEAGIREKYHCLIAGVERGGETLHAPDPHEPFVEGDVVWIVGESADVYKLVGWKCEGFDMG
;
A
#
# COMPACT_ATOMS: atom_id res chain seq x y z
N MET A 1 -12.34 -46.17 14.17
CA MET A 1 -11.47 -44.99 14.16
C MET A 1 -12.06 -44.03 13.16
N SER A 2 -12.50 -42.86 13.59
CA SER A 2 -12.98 -41.81 12.69
C SER A 2 -11.82 -41.39 11.77
N HIS A 3 -11.94 -41.71 10.48
CA HIS A 3 -10.96 -41.26 9.48
C HIS A 3 -11.07 -39.73 9.36
N LEU A 4 -10.21 -39.04 10.09
CA LEU A 4 -10.03 -37.59 9.87
C LEU A 4 -9.56 -37.41 8.43
N ALA A 5 -10.16 -36.46 7.71
CA ALA A 5 -9.73 -36.19 6.34
C ALA A 5 -8.24 -35.80 6.35
N PRO A 6 -7.39 -36.36 5.46
CA PRO A 6 -5.96 -36.05 5.41
C PRO A 6 -5.66 -34.56 5.42
N LEU A 7 -6.47 -33.78 4.73
CA LEU A 7 -6.41 -32.31 4.66
C LEU A 7 -6.44 -31.64 6.05
N ILE A 8 -7.27 -32.12 6.97
CA ILE A 8 -7.36 -31.54 8.33
C ILE A 8 -6.11 -31.87 9.15
N ALA A 9 -5.61 -33.12 9.02
CA ALA A 9 -4.38 -33.54 9.70
C ALA A 9 -3.15 -32.73 9.22
N ASP A 10 -3.06 -32.55 7.91
CA ASP A 10 -1.99 -31.77 7.27
C ASP A 10 -2.05 -30.29 7.69
N LEU A 11 -3.25 -29.69 7.69
CA LEU A 11 -3.44 -28.31 8.14
C LEU A 11 -3.08 -28.14 9.62
N ALA A 12 -3.46 -29.11 10.46
CA ALA A 12 -3.11 -29.09 11.88
C ALA A 12 -1.58 -29.13 12.08
N LEU A 13 -0.89 -30.03 11.35
CA LEU A 13 0.56 -30.11 11.38
C LEU A 13 1.22 -28.80 10.98
N ILE A 14 0.80 -28.21 9.85
CA ILE A 14 1.30 -26.94 9.34
C ILE A 14 1.15 -25.85 10.39
N LEU A 15 -0.04 -25.68 10.96
CA LEU A 15 -0.31 -24.61 11.92
C LEU A 15 0.43 -24.81 13.25
N ILE A 16 0.59 -26.06 13.71
CA ILE A 16 1.36 -26.35 14.92
C ILE A 16 2.84 -26.01 14.70
N CYS A 17 3.44 -26.50 13.60
CA CYS A 17 4.83 -26.21 13.27
C CYS A 17 5.06 -24.69 13.07
N ALA A 18 4.17 -24.02 12.33
CA ALA A 18 4.22 -22.57 12.15
C ALA A 18 4.14 -21.83 13.48
N GLY A 19 3.23 -22.24 14.38
CA GLY A 19 3.06 -21.64 15.70
C GLY A 19 4.32 -21.77 16.57
N ILE A 20 4.89 -22.97 16.65
CA ILE A 20 6.12 -23.23 17.43
C ILE A 20 7.27 -22.37 16.89
N MET A 21 7.47 -22.38 15.56
CA MET A 21 8.57 -21.64 14.94
C MET A 21 8.37 -20.13 15.03
N THR A 22 7.12 -19.64 14.95
CA THR A 22 6.79 -18.23 15.19
C THR A 22 7.24 -17.77 16.57
N LEU A 23 6.94 -18.55 17.63
CA LEU A 23 7.35 -18.23 18.99
C LEU A 23 8.88 -18.23 19.13
N LEU A 24 9.56 -19.21 18.52
CA LEU A 24 11.00 -19.31 18.54
C LEU A 24 11.67 -18.13 17.83
N PHE A 25 11.24 -17.82 16.60
CA PHE A 25 11.83 -16.74 15.80
C PHE A 25 11.52 -15.36 16.40
N LYS A 26 10.35 -15.18 17.02
CA LYS A 26 10.04 -13.97 17.78
C LYS A 26 10.97 -13.78 18.98
N LYS A 27 11.29 -14.88 19.71
CA LYS A 27 12.27 -14.86 20.80
C LYS A 27 13.68 -14.53 20.29
N LEU A 28 14.04 -15.05 19.11
CA LEU A 28 15.33 -14.79 18.47
C LEU A 28 15.40 -13.42 17.78
N LYS A 29 14.32 -12.62 17.82
CA LYS A 29 14.19 -11.32 17.10
C LYS A 29 14.43 -11.44 15.60
N GLN A 30 14.11 -12.58 15.00
CA GLN A 30 14.23 -12.83 13.55
C GLN A 30 12.89 -12.63 12.83
N PRO A 31 12.89 -12.38 11.51
CA PRO A 31 11.68 -12.27 10.69
C PRO A 31 10.82 -13.53 10.76
N LEU A 32 9.51 -13.39 10.96
CA LEU A 32 8.58 -14.51 11.10
C LEU A 32 8.50 -15.38 9.84
N VAL A 33 8.67 -14.76 8.66
CA VAL A 33 8.70 -15.46 7.38
C VAL A 33 9.76 -16.55 7.34
N LEU A 34 10.97 -16.29 7.88
CA LEU A 34 12.00 -17.31 8.00
C LEU A 34 11.55 -18.47 8.89
N GLY A 35 10.86 -18.15 10.00
CA GLY A 35 10.30 -19.17 10.88
C GLY A 35 9.30 -20.09 10.17
N TYR A 36 8.45 -19.54 9.31
CA TYR A 36 7.51 -20.32 8.51
C TYR A 36 8.21 -21.22 7.48
N VAL A 37 9.20 -20.69 6.78
CA VAL A 37 9.99 -21.49 5.83
C VAL A 37 10.72 -22.63 6.53
N VAL A 38 11.34 -22.37 7.70
CA VAL A 38 11.99 -23.43 8.50
C VAL A 38 10.96 -24.42 9.05
N ALA A 39 9.77 -23.98 9.48
CA ALA A 39 8.69 -24.87 9.86
C ALA A 39 8.29 -25.82 8.75
N GLY A 40 8.18 -25.31 7.52
CA GLY A 40 7.89 -26.10 6.33
C GLY A 40 8.99 -27.08 5.99
N PHE A 41 10.23 -26.65 6.05
CA PHE A 41 11.38 -27.53 5.84
C PHE A 41 11.38 -28.71 6.82
N LEU A 42 11.07 -28.46 8.09
CA LEU A 42 10.97 -29.52 9.12
C LEU A 42 9.77 -30.43 8.93
N ALA A 43 8.64 -29.93 8.41
CA ALA A 43 7.41 -30.68 8.12
C ALA A 43 7.42 -31.31 6.71
N SER A 44 8.51 -31.18 5.96
CA SER A 44 8.66 -31.66 4.59
C SER A 44 8.60 -33.19 4.50
N PRO A 45 7.98 -33.77 3.46
CA PRO A 45 8.05 -35.20 3.17
C PRO A 45 9.49 -35.72 2.97
N HIS A 46 10.43 -34.84 2.69
CA HIS A 46 11.85 -35.19 2.50
C HIS A 46 12.63 -35.37 3.82
N MET A 47 11.99 -35.08 4.97
CA MET A 47 12.61 -35.24 6.31
C MET A 47 12.15 -36.54 6.95
N ALA A 48 13.06 -37.52 7.11
CA ALA A 48 12.74 -38.86 7.60
C ALA A 48 12.40 -38.91 9.12
N TYR A 49 12.71 -37.88 9.89
CA TYR A 49 12.65 -37.89 11.35
C TYR A 49 11.51 -37.06 11.96
N THR A 50 10.76 -36.33 11.13
CA THR A 50 9.67 -35.46 11.58
C THR A 50 8.34 -35.92 10.99
N PRO A 51 7.20 -35.65 11.68
CA PRO A 51 5.89 -35.87 11.07
C PRO A 51 5.79 -35.09 9.75
N SER A 52 5.44 -35.78 8.68
CA SER A 52 5.34 -35.20 7.35
C SER A 52 3.89 -35.15 6.86
N VAL A 53 3.65 -34.26 5.94
CA VAL A 53 2.36 -34.07 5.28
C VAL A 53 2.03 -35.25 4.35
N MET A 54 0.74 -35.65 4.32
CA MET A 54 0.28 -36.81 3.53
C MET A 54 -0.10 -36.45 2.08
N ASP A 55 -0.63 -35.24 1.84
CA ASP A 55 -1.13 -34.81 0.51
C ASP A 55 -0.56 -33.45 0.10
N THR A 56 0.48 -33.50 -0.74
CA THR A 56 1.15 -32.31 -1.25
C THR A 56 0.29 -31.49 -2.23
N ALA A 57 -0.65 -32.11 -2.95
CA ALA A 57 -1.52 -31.40 -3.90
C ALA A 57 -2.52 -30.47 -3.20
N ASN A 58 -3.09 -30.93 -2.09
CA ASN A 58 -3.96 -30.11 -1.25
C ASN A 58 -3.21 -28.91 -0.67
N ILE A 59 -1.95 -29.11 -0.27
CA ILE A 59 -1.11 -28.03 0.27
C ILE A 59 -0.80 -26.98 -0.78
N GLN A 60 -0.53 -27.42 -2.01
CA GLN A 60 -0.32 -26.48 -3.12
C GLN A 60 -1.56 -25.59 -3.34
N THR A 61 -2.77 -26.16 -3.28
CA THR A 61 -4.00 -25.38 -3.38
C THR A 61 -4.14 -24.35 -2.25
N TRP A 62 -3.79 -24.72 -1.01
CA TRP A 62 -3.79 -23.79 0.12
C TRP A 62 -2.73 -22.71 -0.04
N ALA A 63 -1.55 -23.06 -0.57
CA ALA A 63 -0.49 -22.11 -0.88
C ALA A 63 -0.93 -21.10 -1.94
N ASP A 64 -1.60 -21.53 -3.00
CA ASP A 64 -2.14 -20.66 -4.03
C ASP A 64 -3.19 -19.68 -3.49
N ILE A 65 -4.06 -20.15 -2.58
CA ILE A 65 -4.99 -19.28 -1.85
C ILE A 65 -4.19 -18.28 -0.98
N GLY A 66 -3.11 -18.71 -0.35
CA GLY A 66 -2.20 -17.85 0.41
C GLY A 66 -1.61 -16.71 -0.45
N VAL A 67 -1.15 -17.03 -1.66
CA VAL A 67 -0.65 -16.04 -2.62
C VAL A 67 -1.75 -15.03 -3.00
N ILE A 68 -2.99 -15.50 -3.24
CA ILE A 68 -4.13 -14.64 -3.54
C ILE A 68 -4.37 -13.65 -2.40
N PHE A 69 -4.39 -14.09 -1.14
CA PHE A 69 -4.59 -13.20 0.00
C PHE A 69 -3.42 -12.24 0.23
N LEU A 70 -2.18 -12.70 0.04
CA LEU A 70 -0.99 -11.85 0.14
C LEU A 70 -1.04 -10.72 -0.89
N LEU A 71 -1.34 -11.04 -2.16
CA LEU A 71 -1.39 -10.04 -3.22
C LEU A 71 -2.65 -9.16 -3.16
N PHE A 72 -3.76 -9.68 -2.68
CA PHE A 72 -4.94 -8.88 -2.38
C PHE A 72 -4.66 -7.83 -1.30
N ALA A 73 -4.03 -8.23 -0.19
CA ALA A 73 -3.66 -7.31 0.87
C ALA A 73 -2.61 -6.28 0.42
N LEU A 74 -1.61 -6.71 -0.36
CA LEU A 74 -0.66 -5.79 -0.98
C LEU A 74 -1.38 -4.79 -1.88
N GLY A 75 -2.37 -5.25 -2.68
CA GLY A 75 -3.21 -4.37 -3.47
C GLY A 75 -3.96 -3.33 -2.62
N LEU A 76 -4.47 -3.71 -1.43
CA LEU A 76 -5.14 -2.79 -0.49
C LEU A 76 -4.18 -1.73 0.08
N GLU A 77 -2.93 -2.09 0.33
CA GLU A 77 -1.88 -1.14 0.76
C GLU A 77 -1.45 -0.20 -0.38
N PHE A 78 -1.74 -0.61 -1.62
CA PHE A 78 -1.33 0.04 -2.84
C PHE A 78 -2.34 1.12 -3.28
N SER A 79 -1.90 2.37 -3.34
CA SER A 79 -2.67 3.46 -3.94
C SER A 79 -1.92 4.05 -5.12
N PHE A 80 -2.61 4.23 -6.25
CA PHE A 80 -2.07 4.93 -7.44
C PHE A 80 -1.47 6.29 -7.11
N LYS A 81 -1.99 6.95 -6.10
CA LYS A 81 -1.52 8.25 -5.67
C LYS A 81 -0.18 8.18 -4.96
N LYS A 82 0.11 7.06 -4.28
CA LYS A 82 1.43 6.82 -3.69
C LYS A 82 2.50 6.77 -4.78
N ILE A 83 2.23 6.12 -5.94
CA ILE A 83 3.16 6.07 -7.09
C ILE A 83 3.47 7.46 -7.63
N VAL A 84 2.43 8.28 -7.83
CA VAL A 84 2.61 9.65 -8.37
C VAL A 84 3.40 10.54 -7.40
N LYS A 85 3.36 10.22 -6.10
CA LYS A 85 4.12 10.93 -5.06
C LYS A 85 5.52 10.35 -4.82
N VAL A 86 5.76 9.11 -5.25
CA VAL A 86 7.10 8.51 -5.27
C VAL A 86 7.93 9.35 -6.25
N GLY A 87 8.93 10.02 -5.76
CA GLY A 87 9.75 10.95 -6.54
C GLY A 87 10.43 10.26 -7.73
N GLY A 88 10.76 11.01 -8.77
CA GLY A 88 11.47 10.51 -9.95
C GLY A 88 12.75 9.74 -9.64
N ALA A 89 13.39 10.04 -8.52
CA ALA A 89 14.56 9.35 -8.03
C ALA A 89 14.33 7.85 -7.76
N ALA A 90 13.25 7.52 -7.10
CA ALA A 90 12.93 6.12 -6.80
C ALA A 90 12.56 5.33 -8.08
N ILE A 91 11.89 5.98 -9.07
CA ILE A 91 11.56 5.34 -10.35
C ILE A 91 12.82 4.98 -11.11
N ILE A 92 13.77 5.91 -11.24
CA ILE A 92 15.03 5.66 -11.93
C ILE A 92 15.82 4.55 -11.21
N ALA A 93 15.89 4.62 -9.87
CA ALA A 93 16.59 3.61 -9.08
C ALA A 93 15.97 2.22 -9.26
N ALA A 94 14.66 2.05 -9.04
CA ALA A 94 13.97 0.76 -9.15
C ALA A 94 14.09 0.15 -10.56
N CYS A 95 13.86 0.95 -11.62
CA CYS A 95 14.02 0.47 -13.01
C CYS A 95 15.45 0.03 -13.30
N THR A 96 16.46 0.78 -12.83
CA THR A 96 17.87 0.43 -13.02
C THR A 96 18.23 -0.86 -12.29
N ILE A 97 17.81 -0.99 -11.02
CA ILE A 97 18.06 -2.17 -10.20
C ILE A 97 17.47 -3.41 -10.88
N ILE A 98 16.17 -3.39 -11.17
CA ILE A 98 15.46 -4.55 -11.76
C ILE A 98 16.11 -4.94 -13.09
N PHE A 99 16.35 -3.97 -13.98
CA PHE A 99 16.96 -4.27 -15.28
C PHE A 99 18.35 -4.90 -15.14
N CYS A 100 19.23 -4.32 -14.31
CA CYS A 100 20.58 -4.82 -14.11
C CYS A 100 20.59 -6.18 -13.39
N MET A 101 19.71 -6.38 -12.41
CA MET A 101 19.63 -7.64 -11.68
C MET A 101 19.06 -8.77 -12.55
N ILE A 102 18.10 -8.50 -13.44
CA ILE A 102 17.62 -9.49 -14.42
C ILE A 102 18.78 -9.89 -15.34
N LEU A 103 19.55 -8.93 -15.86
CA LEU A 103 20.73 -9.23 -16.69
C LEU A 103 21.78 -10.06 -15.92
N LEU A 104 22.04 -9.72 -14.66
CA LEU A 104 22.97 -10.47 -13.81
C LEU A 104 22.47 -11.90 -13.58
N GLY A 105 21.19 -12.10 -13.29
CA GLY A 105 20.62 -13.44 -13.10
C GLY A 105 20.68 -14.28 -14.37
N VAL A 106 20.39 -13.68 -15.53
CA VAL A 106 20.55 -14.33 -16.83
C VAL A 106 22.02 -14.69 -17.06
N ALA A 107 22.97 -13.80 -16.77
CA ALA A 107 24.42 -14.07 -16.94
C ALA A 107 24.88 -15.20 -15.99
N VAL A 108 24.45 -15.22 -14.73
CA VAL A 108 24.80 -16.27 -13.78
C VAL A 108 24.21 -17.62 -14.19
N GLY A 109 22.91 -17.66 -14.56
CA GLY A 109 22.25 -18.89 -15.01
C GLY A 109 22.85 -19.45 -16.29
N THR A 110 23.19 -18.60 -17.26
CA THR A 110 23.88 -19.02 -18.48
C THR A 110 25.31 -19.51 -18.19
N GLY A 111 26.00 -18.94 -17.20
CA GLY A 111 27.31 -19.40 -16.72
C GLY A 111 27.25 -20.81 -16.13
N PHE A 112 26.13 -21.25 -15.56
CA PHE A 112 25.90 -22.62 -15.12
C PHE A 112 25.37 -23.55 -16.24
N GLY A 113 25.09 -23.02 -17.42
CA GLY A 113 24.53 -23.78 -18.54
C GLY A 113 23.03 -24.12 -18.36
N TRP A 114 22.31 -23.34 -17.56
CA TRP A 114 20.87 -23.58 -17.31
C TRP A 114 20.01 -23.21 -18.51
N GLN A 115 18.80 -23.75 -18.55
CA GLN A 115 17.85 -23.45 -19.61
C GLN A 115 17.49 -21.96 -19.62
N ARG A 116 17.13 -21.45 -20.79
CA ARG A 116 16.81 -20.02 -20.98
C ARG A 116 15.73 -19.51 -20.04
N MET A 117 14.68 -20.32 -19.80
CA MET A 117 13.61 -19.96 -18.87
C MET A 117 14.09 -19.92 -17.43
N ASP A 118 14.90 -20.88 -16.99
CA ASP A 118 15.49 -20.86 -15.64
C ASP A 118 16.33 -19.59 -15.42
N CYS A 119 17.11 -19.18 -16.44
CA CYS A 119 17.94 -17.97 -16.34
C CYS A 119 17.07 -16.69 -16.22
N ILE A 120 15.99 -16.58 -17.00
CA ILE A 120 15.09 -15.41 -16.97
C ILE A 120 14.32 -15.36 -15.65
N PHE A 121 13.78 -16.50 -15.20
CA PHE A 121 13.10 -16.60 -13.91
C PHE A 121 14.05 -16.31 -12.74
N LEU A 122 15.28 -16.84 -12.77
CA LEU A 122 16.30 -16.49 -11.77
C LEU A 122 16.53 -14.98 -11.73
N GLY A 123 16.70 -14.33 -12.88
CA GLY A 123 16.88 -12.88 -12.97
C GLY A 123 15.71 -12.12 -12.33
N GLY A 124 14.48 -12.55 -12.62
CA GLY A 124 13.28 -11.97 -12.02
C GLY A 124 13.22 -12.15 -10.50
N MET A 125 13.59 -13.33 -10.00
CA MET A 125 13.58 -13.65 -8.57
C MET A 125 14.62 -12.87 -7.78
N ILE A 126 15.86 -12.75 -8.27
CA ILE A 126 16.92 -12.03 -7.56
C ILE A 126 16.81 -10.51 -7.63
N ALA A 127 15.93 -10.00 -8.50
CA ALA A 127 15.70 -8.56 -8.65
C ALA A 127 14.77 -7.98 -7.59
N MET A 128 14.09 -8.82 -6.80
CA MET A 128 13.04 -8.40 -5.87
C MET A 128 13.51 -8.42 -4.43
N SER A 129 13.44 -7.27 -3.76
CA SER A 129 13.78 -7.12 -2.34
C SER A 129 12.51 -7.19 -1.46
N SER A 130 12.63 -7.53 -0.16
CA SER A 130 11.48 -7.59 0.74
C SER A 130 11.29 -6.30 1.52
N THR A 131 10.16 -5.67 1.35
CA THR A 131 9.76 -4.47 2.08
C THR A 131 9.65 -4.75 3.59
N THR A 132 9.07 -5.88 3.95
CA THR A 132 8.81 -6.28 5.36
C THR A 132 10.10 -6.49 6.14
N ILE A 133 11.08 -7.19 5.55
CA ILE A 133 12.35 -7.52 6.21
C ILE A 133 13.19 -6.26 6.39
N ILE A 134 13.30 -5.42 5.36
CA ILE A 134 14.08 -4.18 5.43
C ILE A 134 13.45 -3.20 6.45
N TYR A 135 12.13 -3.05 6.43
CA TYR A 135 11.44 -2.20 7.38
C TYR A 135 11.70 -2.63 8.84
N LYS A 136 11.63 -3.94 9.11
CA LYS A 136 11.95 -4.49 10.42
C LYS A 136 13.42 -4.27 10.79
N ALA A 137 14.34 -4.50 9.85
CA ALA A 137 15.76 -4.26 10.09
C ALA A 137 16.06 -2.78 10.42
N PHE A 138 15.40 -1.83 9.75
CA PHE A 138 15.53 -0.41 10.09
C PHE A 138 14.94 -0.06 11.46
N ASP A 139 13.86 -0.71 11.87
CA ASP A 139 13.26 -0.54 13.20
C ASP A 139 14.20 -1.06 14.29
N ASP A 140 14.69 -2.30 14.13
CA ASP A 140 15.62 -2.95 15.06
C ASP A 140 16.98 -2.21 15.19
N LEU A 141 17.43 -1.54 14.12
CA LEU A 141 18.65 -0.73 14.10
C LEU A 141 18.43 0.74 14.50
N GLY A 142 17.19 1.17 14.81
CA GLY A 142 16.84 2.54 15.15
C GLY A 142 17.04 3.54 13.99
N MET A 143 17.07 3.05 12.73
CA MET A 143 17.35 3.86 11.55
C MET A 143 16.07 4.36 10.83
N ARG A 144 14.89 4.05 11.35
CA ARG A 144 13.58 4.33 10.72
C ARG A 144 13.34 5.80 10.36
N LYS A 145 13.95 6.72 11.11
CA LYS A 145 13.77 8.18 10.91
C LYS A 145 14.84 8.80 9.99
N LYS A 146 15.83 8.02 9.51
CA LYS A 146 16.88 8.53 8.63
C LYS A 146 16.35 8.82 7.23
N GLN A 147 16.93 9.80 6.53
CA GLN A 147 16.49 10.26 5.21
C GLN A 147 16.52 9.18 4.15
N PHE A 148 17.60 8.39 4.08
CA PHE A 148 17.72 7.34 3.09
C PHE A 148 16.65 6.24 3.24
N THR A 149 16.14 6.00 4.45
CA THR A 149 15.09 5.02 4.72
C THR A 149 13.81 5.33 3.94
N GLY A 150 13.43 6.60 3.86
CA GLY A 150 12.27 7.03 3.06
C GLY A 150 12.47 6.76 1.56
N LEU A 151 13.66 6.94 1.05
CA LEU A 151 14.00 6.63 -0.34
C LEU A 151 14.01 5.12 -0.59
N VAL A 152 14.61 4.33 0.30
CA VAL A 152 14.60 2.84 0.21
C VAL A 152 13.17 2.33 0.18
N LEU A 153 12.30 2.78 1.09
CA LEU A 153 10.89 2.39 1.11
C LEU A 153 10.15 2.79 -0.18
N SER A 154 10.50 3.95 -0.76
CA SER A 154 9.94 4.37 -2.04
C SER A 154 10.40 3.49 -3.21
N VAL A 155 11.65 3.05 -3.21
CA VAL A 155 12.19 2.10 -4.19
C VAL A 155 11.50 0.74 -4.04
N LEU A 156 11.38 0.23 -2.82
CA LEU A 156 10.71 -1.06 -2.53
C LEU A 156 9.25 -1.08 -2.98
N ILE A 157 8.50 -0.01 -2.71
CA ILE A 157 7.11 0.11 -3.20
C ILE A 157 7.06 0.01 -4.73
N LEU A 158 8.03 0.57 -5.43
CA LEU A 158 8.11 0.46 -6.89
C LEU A 158 8.57 -0.93 -7.34
N GLU A 159 9.51 -1.56 -6.64
CA GLU A 159 9.90 -2.94 -6.90
C GLU A 159 8.71 -3.89 -6.78
N ASP A 160 7.87 -3.74 -5.76
CA ASP A 160 6.65 -4.54 -5.57
C ASP A 160 5.68 -4.41 -6.76
N ILE A 161 5.51 -3.20 -7.29
CA ILE A 161 4.69 -2.95 -8.47
C ILE A 161 5.29 -3.58 -9.72
N LEU A 162 6.58 -3.36 -9.92
CA LEU A 162 7.30 -3.90 -11.07
C LEU A 162 7.41 -5.42 -11.00
N ALA A 163 7.44 -6.01 -9.78
CA ALA A 163 7.36 -7.45 -9.57
C ALA A 163 6.08 -8.05 -10.15
N ILE A 164 4.94 -7.38 -9.95
CA ILE A 164 3.67 -7.83 -10.50
C ILE A 164 3.67 -7.74 -12.03
N VAL A 165 4.16 -6.64 -12.57
CA VAL A 165 4.31 -6.49 -14.04
C VAL A 165 5.24 -7.58 -14.59
N LEU A 166 6.36 -7.81 -13.92
CA LEU A 166 7.33 -8.84 -14.30
C LEU A 166 6.69 -10.25 -14.23
N MET A 167 5.94 -10.55 -13.17
CA MET A 167 5.25 -11.83 -13.02
C MET A 167 4.26 -12.09 -14.16
N VAL A 168 3.51 -11.06 -14.58
CA VAL A 168 2.61 -11.18 -15.72
C VAL A 168 3.39 -11.35 -17.04
N MET A 169 4.50 -10.64 -17.21
CA MET A 169 5.38 -10.83 -18.37
C MET A 169 5.93 -12.26 -18.42
N LEU A 170 6.44 -12.77 -17.31
CA LEU A 170 6.97 -14.13 -17.20
C LEU A 170 5.89 -15.18 -17.47
N SER A 171 4.68 -15.01 -16.91
CA SER A 171 3.54 -15.87 -17.20
C SER A 171 3.19 -15.89 -18.69
N THR A 172 3.17 -14.73 -19.33
CA THR A 172 2.87 -14.61 -20.76
C THR A 172 3.96 -15.25 -21.64
N MET A 173 5.23 -15.03 -21.28
CA MET A 173 6.38 -15.64 -21.98
C MET A 173 6.37 -17.17 -21.85
N ALA A 174 5.96 -17.70 -20.70
CA ALA A 174 5.83 -19.12 -20.45
C ALA A 174 4.77 -19.79 -21.34
N VAL A 175 3.65 -19.10 -21.58
CA VAL A 175 2.53 -19.62 -22.37
C VAL A 175 2.76 -19.52 -23.89
N SER A 176 3.44 -18.46 -24.37
CA SER A 176 3.58 -18.20 -25.82
C SER A 176 4.60 -19.08 -26.53
N HIS A 177 5.55 -19.69 -25.81
CA HIS A 177 6.65 -20.49 -26.36
C HIS A 177 7.50 -19.82 -27.47
N ASN A 178 7.10 -18.66 -27.97
CA ASN A 178 7.73 -17.91 -29.03
C ASN A 178 8.32 -16.58 -28.49
N PHE A 179 9.58 -16.31 -28.81
CA PHE A 179 10.31 -15.10 -28.39
C PHE A 179 10.35 -14.03 -29.49
N GLU A 180 9.36 -13.99 -30.38
CA GLU A 180 9.27 -12.93 -31.36
C GLU A 180 8.86 -11.62 -30.70
N GLY A 181 9.63 -10.55 -30.94
CA GLY A 181 9.43 -9.24 -30.29
C GLY A 181 8.04 -8.62 -30.54
N THR A 182 7.39 -8.98 -31.63
CA THR A 182 6.02 -8.57 -32.00
C THR A 182 4.97 -9.20 -31.08
N GLU A 183 5.11 -10.48 -30.71
CA GLU A 183 4.19 -11.16 -29.78
C GLU A 183 4.34 -10.64 -28.34
N MET A 184 5.57 -10.36 -27.93
CA MET A 184 5.86 -9.77 -26.63
C MET A 184 5.24 -8.36 -26.52
N LEU A 185 5.34 -7.54 -27.57
CA LEU A 185 4.70 -6.22 -27.60
C LEU A 185 3.18 -6.32 -27.55
N GLY A 186 2.59 -7.31 -28.26
CA GLY A 186 1.17 -7.60 -28.21
C GLY A 186 0.70 -8.00 -26.81
N SER A 187 1.49 -8.81 -26.11
CA SER A 187 1.20 -9.25 -24.75
C SER A 187 1.26 -8.11 -23.73
N ILE A 188 2.27 -7.24 -23.84
CA ILE A 188 2.36 -6.02 -23.03
C ILE A 188 1.18 -5.09 -23.31
N ALA A 189 0.81 -4.91 -24.57
CA ALA A 189 -0.35 -4.10 -24.96
C ALA A 189 -1.66 -4.67 -24.39
N LYS A 190 -1.84 -6.01 -24.44
CA LYS A 190 -2.97 -6.73 -23.84
C LYS A 190 -3.01 -6.52 -22.33
N LEU A 191 -1.86 -6.64 -21.64
CA LEU A 191 -1.74 -6.40 -20.21
C LEU A 191 -2.16 -4.98 -19.85
N LEU A 192 -1.59 -3.97 -20.51
CA LEU A 192 -1.90 -2.56 -20.27
C LEU A 192 -3.37 -2.25 -20.54
N PHE A 193 -3.93 -2.84 -21.60
CA PHE A 193 -5.35 -2.70 -21.93
C PHE A 193 -6.24 -3.21 -20.79
N PHE A 194 -6.08 -4.45 -20.33
CA PHE A 194 -6.90 -5.02 -19.25
C PHE A 194 -6.67 -4.32 -17.92
N LEU A 195 -5.41 -3.98 -17.60
CA LEU A 195 -5.07 -3.25 -16.39
C LEU A 195 -5.83 -1.91 -16.33
N ILE A 196 -5.75 -1.10 -17.38
CA ILE A 196 -6.42 0.21 -17.42
C ILE A 196 -7.94 0.02 -17.42
N LEU A 197 -8.45 -0.94 -18.19
CA LEU A 197 -9.88 -1.22 -18.25
C LEU A 197 -10.44 -1.60 -16.87
N TRP A 198 -9.83 -2.56 -16.19
CA TRP A 198 -10.28 -3.03 -14.88
C TRP A 198 -10.19 -1.94 -13.82
N PHE A 199 -9.12 -1.13 -13.84
CA PHE A 199 -9.02 0.02 -12.94
C PHE A 199 -10.10 1.07 -13.19
N VAL A 200 -10.31 1.44 -14.44
CA VAL A 200 -11.29 2.49 -14.76
C VAL A 200 -12.70 2.02 -14.43
N VAL A 201 -13.07 0.80 -14.84
CA VAL A 201 -14.38 0.22 -14.56
C VAL A 201 -14.55 -0.03 -13.06
N GLY A 202 -13.53 -0.58 -12.40
CA GLY A 202 -13.56 -0.86 -10.97
C GLY A 202 -13.70 0.39 -10.12
N ILE A 203 -12.91 1.44 -10.36
CA ILE A 203 -13.02 2.72 -9.64
C ILE A 203 -14.37 3.41 -9.91
N TYR A 204 -14.96 3.19 -11.07
CA TYR A 204 -16.29 3.75 -11.37
C TYR A 204 -17.41 2.99 -10.66
N LEU A 205 -17.39 1.64 -10.67
CA LEU A 205 -18.48 0.80 -10.19
C LEU A 205 -18.40 0.50 -8.70
N ILE A 206 -17.23 0.07 -8.20
CA ILE A 206 -17.08 -0.52 -6.86
C ILE A 206 -17.31 0.49 -5.74
N PRO A 207 -16.73 1.71 -5.76
CA PRO A 207 -17.02 2.70 -4.72
C PRO A 207 -18.50 3.11 -4.68
N GLY A 208 -19.15 3.17 -5.87
CA GLY A 208 -20.58 3.44 -6.00
C GLY A 208 -21.43 2.33 -5.38
N LEU A 209 -21.09 1.06 -5.63
CA LEU A 209 -21.73 -0.11 -5.06
C LEU A 209 -21.61 -0.12 -3.53
N LEU A 210 -20.38 -0.02 -3.01
CA LEU A 210 -20.12 -0.01 -1.56
C LEU A 210 -20.84 1.13 -0.85
N LYS A 211 -20.85 2.32 -1.44
CA LYS A 211 -21.58 3.48 -0.90
C LYS A 211 -23.09 3.24 -0.82
N ARG A 212 -23.69 2.58 -1.84
CA ARG A 212 -25.12 2.26 -1.86
C ARG A 212 -25.49 1.22 -0.81
N CYS A 213 -24.63 0.24 -0.59
CA CYS A 213 -24.82 -0.85 0.37
C CYS A 213 -24.36 -0.53 1.80
N ARG A 214 -23.76 0.63 2.05
CA ARG A 214 -23.10 1.00 3.30
C ARG A 214 -23.95 0.80 4.55
N LYS A 215 -25.26 1.06 4.46
CA LYS A 215 -26.20 0.88 5.58
C LYS A 215 -26.42 -0.59 5.96
N LEU A 216 -26.14 -1.52 5.05
CA LEU A 216 -26.30 -2.96 5.22
C LEU A 216 -24.97 -3.67 5.56
N MET A 217 -23.85 -2.94 5.55
CA MET A 217 -22.51 -3.49 5.75
C MET A 217 -22.12 -3.49 7.22
N SER A 218 -22.24 -4.66 7.86
CA SER A 218 -21.50 -4.99 9.08
C SER A 218 -20.04 -5.31 8.76
N GLU A 219 -19.16 -5.43 9.76
CA GLU A 219 -17.77 -5.83 9.56
C GLU A 219 -17.66 -7.20 8.86
N GLU A 220 -18.48 -8.16 9.26
CA GLU A 220 -18.57 -9.49 8.63
C GLU A 220 -19.01 -9.39 7.17
N THR A 221 -20.08 -8.66 6.89
CA THR A 221 -20.58 -8.47 5.52
C THR A 221 -19.54 -7.78 4.64
N LEU A 222 -18.83 -6.79 5.17
CA LEU A 222 -17.78 -6.07 4.45
C LEU A 222 -16.62 -7.00 4.09
N LEU A 223 -16.21 -7.88 5.01
CA LEU A 223 -15.18 -8.89 4.75
C LEU A 223 -15.62 -9.85 3.64
N ILE A 224 -16.81 -10.44 3.77
CA ILE A 224 -17.35 -11.41 2.79
C ILE A 224 -17.47 -10.76 1.41
N VAL A 225 -18.02 -9.56 1.31
CA VAL A 225 -18.15 -8.83 0.04
C VAL A 225 -16.78 -8.53 -0.57
N SER A 226 -15.82 -8.09 0.25
CA SER A 226 -14.46 -7.77 -0.24
C SER A 226 -13.74 -9.01 -0.76
N LEU A 227 -13.86 -10.14 -0.06
CA LEU A 227 -13.30 -11.41 -0.51
C LEU A 227 -14.05 -11.95 -1.75
N GLY A 228 -15.36 -11.81 -1.79
CA GLY A 228 -16.16 -12.18 -2.97
C GLY A 228 -15.75 -11.40 -4.22
N LEU A 229 -15.52 -10.10 -4.09
CA LEU A 229 -14.99 -9.25 -5.16
C LEU A 229 -13.56 -9.67 -5.56
N CYS A 230 -12.70 -10.00 -4.57
CA CYS A 230 -11.35 -10.48 -4.81
C CYS A 230 -11.38 -11.76 -5.66
N PHE A 231 -12.09 -12.81 -5.22
CA PHE A 231 -12.16 -14.08 -5.94
C PHE A 231 -12.90 -13.94 -7.29
N GLY A 232 -13.91 -13.07 -7.37
CA GLY A 232 -14.55 -12.74 -8.65
C GLY A 232 -13.56 -12.19 -9.67
N MET A 233 -12.66 -11.28 -9.24
CA MET A 233 -11.61 -10.74 -10.09
C MET A 233 -10.52 -11.77 -10.43
N VAL A 234 -10.18 -12.66 -9.50
CA VAL A 234 -9.27 -13.78 -9.72
C VAL A 234 -9.78 -14.67 -10.86
N VAL A 235 -11.06 -15.07 -10.80
CA VAL A 235 -11.69 -15.88 -11.85
C VAL A 235 -11.72 -15.14 -13.19
N MET A 236 -12.05 -13.85 -13.17
CA MET A 236 -12.07 -13.03 -14.39
C MET A 236 -10.66 -12.87 -15.00
N ALA A 237 -9.62 -12.70 -14.18
CA ALA A 237 -8.24 -12.63 -14.64
C ALA A 237 -7.80 -13.95 -15.27
N ALA A 238 -8.09 -15.09 -14.62
CA ALA A 238 -7.78 -16.42 -15.13
C ALA A 238 -8.45 -16.68 -16.49
N HIS A 239 -9.72 -16.32 -16.67
CA HIS A 239 -10.42 -16.46 -17.95
C HIS A 239 -9.85 -15.59 -19.08
N THR A 240 -9.19 -14.48 -18.76
CA THR A 240 -8.53 -13.60 -19.74
C THR A 240 -7.08 -14.00 -20.03
N GLY A 241 -6.58 -15.06 -19.36
CA GLY A 241 -5.23 -15.60 -19.53
C GLY A 241 -4.18 -14.91 -18.67
N PHE A 242 -4.58 -14.27 -17.57
CA PHE A 242 -3.68 -13.72 -16.56
C PHE A 242 -3.63 -14.61 -15.31
N SER A 243 -2.62 -14.43 -14.47
CA SER A 243 -2.50 -15.19 -13.23
C SER A 243 -3.60 -14.81 -12.21
N ALA A 244 -4.03 -15.78 -11.40
CA ALA A 244 -4.93 -15.57 -10.27
C ALA A 244 -4.42 -14.47 -9.31
N ALA A 245 -3.14 -14.49 -9.04
CA ALA A 245 -2.41 -13.54 -8.22
C ALA A 245 -2.57 -12.09 -8.71
N PHE A 246 -2.47 -11.87 -10.01
CA PHE A 246 -2.68 -10.55 -10.64
C PHE A 246 -4.12 -10.04 -10.45
N GLY A 247 -5.12 -10.91 -10.62
CA GLY A 247 -6.52 -10.56 -10.37
C GLY A 247 -6.76 -10.10 -8.94
N ALA A 248 -6.21 -10.81 -7.95
CA ALA A 248 -6.29 -10.46 -6.54
C ALA A 248 -5.68 -9.07 -6.25
N PHE A 249 -4.49 -8.82 -6.76
CA PHE A 249 -3.83 -7.51 -6.61
C PHE A 249 -4.64 -6.37 -7.21
N ILE A 250 -5.18 -6.53 -8.41
CA ILE A 250 -6.00 -5.50 -9.07
C ILE A 250 -7.23 -5.16 -8.22
N MET A 251 -7.94 -6.17 -7.72
CA MET A 251 -9.10 -5.91 -6.87
C MET A 251 -8.72 -5.23 -5.57
N GLY A 252 -7.64 -5.66 -4.91
CA GLY A 252 -7.10 -4.99 -3.73
C GLY A 252 -6.81 -3.51 -4.00
N SER A 253 -6.15 -3.21 -5.11
CA SER A 253 -5.80 -1.83 -5.51
C SER A 253 -7.03 -0.97 -5.85
N ILE A 254 -8.09 -1.56 -6.40
CA ILE A 254 -9.36 -0.85 -6.63
C ILE A 254 -10.03 -0.54 -5.28
N LEU A 255 -10.09 -1.50 -4.36
CA LEU A 255 -10.66 -1.32 -3.03
C LEU A 255 -9.84 -0.33 -2.18
N ALA A 256 -8.53 -0.24 -2.39
CA ALA A 256 -7.65 0.74 -1.73
C ALA A 256 -8.07 2.20 -1.98
N GLU A 257 -8.73 2.49 -3.08
CA GLU A 257 -9.24 3.83 -3.40
C GLU A 257 -10.63 4.10 -2.80
N THR A 258 -11.25 3.12 -2.13
CA THR A 258 -12.56 3.27 -1.48
C THR A 258 -12.43 3.88 -0.07
N VAL A 259 -13.54 4.35 0.49
CA VAL A 259 -13.59 4.91 1.85
C VAL A 259 -13.40 3.82 2.91
N GLU A 260 -13.88 2.64 2.61
CA GLU A 260 -13.83 1.46 3.46
C GLU A 260 -12.47 0.75 3.43
N ALA A 261 -11.48 1.24 2.66
CA ALA A 261 -10.17 0.62 2.46
C ALA A 261 -9.47 0.22 3.77
N GLU A 262 -9.42 1.14 4.76
CA GLU A 262 -8.78 0.87 6.06
C GLU A 262 -9.51 -0.19 6.88
N SER A 263 -10.86 -0.18 6.81
CA SER A 263 -11.67 -1.20 7.47
C SER A 263 -11.47 -2.56 6.80
N ILE A 264 -11.45 -2.61 5.46
CA ILE A 264 -11.19 -3.83 4.69
C ILE A 264 -9.79 -4.36 4.99
N GLU A 265 -8.77 -3.50 4.98
CA GLU A 265 -7.38 -3.87 5.28
C GLU A 265 -7.27 -4.49 6.69
N ARG A 266 -7.88 -3.86 7.69
CA ARG A 266 -7.91 -4.38 9.08
C ARG A 266 -8.58 -5.75 9.17
N LEU A 267 -9.70 -5.97 8.46
CA LEU A 267 -10.44 -7.21 8.48
C LEU A 267 -9.75 -8.33 7.69
N VAL A 268 -9.09 -8.00 6.60
CA VAL A 268 -8.37 -8.95 5.73
C VAL A 268 -7.02 -9.35 6.35
N LYS A 269 -6.39 -8.49 7.15
CA LYS A 269 -5.08 -8.73 7.72
C LYS A 269 -4.95 -10.07 8.46
N PRO A 270 -5.85 -10.47 9.39
CA PRO A 270 -5.74 -11.79 10.04
C PRO A 270 -5.85 -12.96 9.05
N VAL A 271 -6.69 -12.82 8.02
CA VAL A 271 -6.85 -13.84 6.97
C VAL A 271 -5.57 -13.96 6.14
N LYS A 272 -5.01 -12.83 5.73
CA LYS A 272 -3.71 -12.77 5.03
C LYS A 272 -2.60 -13.39 5.87
N ASP A 273 -2.54 -13.07 7.16
CA ASP A 273 -1.47 -13.56 8.04
C ASP A 273 -1.56 -15.08 8.21
N LEU A 274 -2.78 -15.64 8.34
CA LEU A 274 -3.00 -17.09 8.43
C LEU A 274 -2.59 -17.80 7.12
N PHE A 275 -3.17 -17.37 5.99
CA PHE A 275 -2.90 -18.02 4.70
C PHE A 275 -1.49 -17.74 4.18
N GLY A 276 -0.92 -16.60 4.53
CA GLY A 276 0.48 -16.29 4.29
C GLY A 276 1.42 -17.23 5.04
N ALA A 277 1.14 -17.54 6.31
CA ALA A 277 1.89 -18.54 7.05
C ALA A 277 1.83 -19.91 6.36
N ILE A 278 0.63 -20.36 5.93
CA ILE A 278 0.47 -21.62 5.20
C ILE A 278 1.29 -21.60 3.89
N PHE A 279 1.25 -20.51 3.14
CA PHE A 279 2.05 -20.34 1.92
C PHE A 279 3.55 -20.49 2.21
N PHE A 280 4.09 -19.77 3.18
CA PHE A 280 5.53 -19.84 3.47
C PHE A 280 5.96 -21.19 4.05
N VAL A 281 5.09 -21.86 4.79
CA VAL A 281 5.33 -23.24 5.22
C VAL A 281 5.35 -24.18 4.00
N SER A 282 4.41 -24.05 3.08
CA SER A 282 4.43 -24.81 1.81
C SER A 282 5.70 -24.55 1.01
N VAL A 283 6.17 -23.29 0.93
CA VAL A 283 7.46 -22.93 0.34
C VAL A 283 8.60 -23.74 0.96
N GLY A 284 8.65 -23.79 2.30
CA GLY A 284 9.67 -24.56 3.02
C GLY A 284 9.60 -26.07 2.78
N MET A 285 8.39 -26.62 2.62
CA MET A 285 8.19 -28.06 2.35
C MET A 285 8.71 -28.51 0.98
N MET A 286 8.72 -27.61 0.01
CA MET A 286 9.25 -27.89 -1.33
C MET A 286 10.78 -27.96 -1.37
N VAL A 287 11.44 -27.62 -0.27
CA VAL A 287 12.91 -27.65 -0.20
C VAL A 287 13.39 -29.06 0.18
N ASP A 288 14.09 -29.68 -0.73
CA ASP A 288 14.79 -30.96 -0.48
C ASP A 288 16.18 -30.70 0.09
N PRO A 289 16.52 -31.22 1.29
CA PRO A 289 17.86 -31.09 1.86
C PRO A 289 18.98 -31.63 0.96
N ALA A 290 18.72 -32.71 0.21
CA ALA A 290 19.69 -33.30 -0.71
C ALA A 290 20.06 -32.32 -1.83
N MET A 291 19.06 -31.60 -2.36
CA MET A 291 19.27 -30.57 -3.38
C MET A 291 20.12 -29.40 -2.89
N ILE A 292 19.97 -28.99 -1.62
CA ILE A 292 20.81 -27.90 -1.05
C ILE A 292 22.28 -28.29 -1.07
N VAL A 293 22.59 -29.55 -0.76
CA VAL A 293 23.97 -30.05 -0.75
C VAL A 293 24.50 -30.19 -2.17
N GLU A 294 23.69 -30.74 -3.09
CA GLU A 294 24.05 -30.91 -4.50
C GLU A 294 24.32 -29.57 -5.20
N TYR A 295 23.48 -28.57 -4.94
CA TYR A 295 23.56 -27.24 -5.55
C TYR A 295 24.25 -26.21 -4.65
N ALA A 296 25.07 -26.62 -3.68
CA ALA A 296 25.78 -25.69 -2.79
C ALA A 296 26.64 -24.67 -3.54
N GLY A 297 27.30 -25.07 -4.63
CA GLY A 297 28.07 -24.15 -5.49
C GLY A 297 27.22 -23.04 -6.09
N PRO A 298 26.14 -23.35 -6.84
CA PRO A 298 25.18 -22.37 -7.33
C PRO A 298 24.60 -21.48 -6.24
N ILE A 299 24.21 -22.02 -5.07
CA ILE A 299 23.68 -21.25 -3.94
C ILE A 299 24.67 -20.18 -3.47
N VAL A 300 25.96 -20.55 -3.30
CA VAL A 300 27.00 -19.58 -2.90
C VAL A 300 27.20 -18.50 -3.96
N VAL A 301 27.31 -18.88 -5.23
CA VAL A 301 27.53 -17.92 -6.33
C VAL A 301 26.35 -16.97 -6.47
N ILE A 302 25.10 -17.48 -6.42
CA ILE A 302 23.90 -16.64 -6.52
C ILE A 302 23.79 -15.74 -5.29
N THR A 303 24.09 -16.23 -4.09
CA THR A 303 24.12 -15.40 -2.86
C THR A 303 25.08 -14.23 -3.00
N LEU A 304 26.31 -14.51 -3.48
CA LEU A 304 27.30 -13.46 -3.73
C LEU A 304 26.84 -12.50 -4.84
N ALA A 305 26.26 -13.03 -5.92
CA ALA A 305 25.70 -12.23 -7.00
C ALA A 305 24.59 -11.29 -6.51
N VAL A 306 23.72 -11.75 -5.63
CA VAL A 306 22.65 -10.92 -5.01
C VAL A 306 23.25 -9.82 -4.15
N ILE A 307 24.15 -10.16 -3.23
CA ILE A 307 24.73 -9.20 -2.30
C ILE A 307 25.53 -8.13 -3.07
N LEU A 308 26.41 -8.56 -3.97
CA LEU A 308 27.24 -7.64 -4.74
C LEU A 308 26.43 -6.89 -5.79
N GLY A 309 25.52 -7.57 -6.50
CA GLY A 309 24.67 -6.99 -7.52
C GLY A 309 23.73 -5.94 -6.96
N GLN A 310 23.00 -6.25 -5.90
CA GLN A 310 22.08 -5.29 -5.24
C GLN A 310 22.86 -4.11 -4.66
N SER A 311 23.99 -4.35 -3.96
CA SER A 311 24.81 -3.26 -3.44
C SER A 311 25.33 -2.34 -4.56
N LEU A 312 25.81 -2.91 -5.68
CA LEU A 312 26.36 -2.16 -6.79
C LEU A 312 25.28 -1.46 -7.63
N PHE A 313 24.29 -2.21 -8.09
CA PHE A 313 23.24 -1.67 -8.97
C PHE A 313 22.24 -0.81 -8.22
N GLY A 314 21.98 -1.10 -6.92
CA GLY A 314 21.23 -0.24 -6.04
C GLY A 314 21.92 1.11 -5.83
N THR A 315 23.22 1.09 -5.55
CA THR A 315 24.02 2.33 -5.47
C THR A 315 24.02 3.08 -6.80
N LEU A 316 24.26 2.39 -7.92
CA LEU A 316 24.27 2.99 -9.25
C LEU A 316 22.91 3.62 -9.60
N GLY A 317 21.81 2.91 -9.38
CA GLY A 317 20.46 3.40 -9.68
C GLY A 317 20.11 4.67 -8.91
N VAL A 318 20.48 4.71 -7.63
CA VAL A 318 20.22 5.88 -6.76
C VAL A 318 21.18 7.04 -7.12
N LEU A 319 22.43 6.76 -7.53
CA LEU A 319 23.35 7.76 -8.09
C LEU A 319 22.82 8.36 -9.39
N LEU A 320 22.36 7.53 -10.33
CA LEU A 320 21.75 7.97 -11.58
C LEU A 320 20.51 8.83 -11.35
N ALA A 321 19.81 8.61 -10.24
CA ALA A 321 18.71 9.43 -9.79
C ALA A 321 19.12 10.78 -9.16
N GLY A 322 20.42 11.10 -9.14
CA GLY A 322 20.95 12.38 -8.65
C GLY A 322 21.04 12.48 -7.14
N GLN A 323 21.15 11.37 -6.43
CA GLN A 323 21.34 11.38 -4.97
C GLN A 323 22.83 11.38 -4.58
N PRO A 324 23.17 11.90 -3.40
CA PRO A 324 24.55 11.85 -2.90
C PRO A 324 25.09 10.43 -2.76
N LEU A 325 26.41 10.24 -2.92
CA LEU A 325 27.07 8.93 -2.86
C LEU A 325 26.76 8.17 -1.57
N LYS A 326 26.81 8.83 -0.43
CA LYS A 326 26.50 8.24 0.88
C LYS A 326 25.09 7.68 0.91
N THR A 327 24.09 8.47 0.53
CA THR A 327 22.69 8.06 0.46
C THR A 327 22.50 6.90 -0.55
N ALA A 328 23.19 6.97 -1.68
CA ALA A 328 23.11 5.94 -2.71
C ALA A 328 23.66 4.59 -2.20
N MET A 329 24.80 4.61 -1.51
CA MET A 329 25.37 3.39 -0.91
C MET A 329 24.51 2.84 0.23
N GLN A 330 24.00 3.71 1.10
CA GLN A 330 23.05 3.28 2.15
C GLN A 330 21.81 2.62 1.56
N CYS A 331 21.27 3.14 0.45
CA CYS A 331 20.16 2.51 -0.25
C CYS A 331 20.53 1.16 -0.85
N GLY A 332 21.62 1.08 -1.65
CA GLY A 332 22.03 -0.15 -2.31
C GLY A 332 22.35 -1.28 -1.35
N PHE A 333 23.06 -0.99 -0.26
CA PHE A 333 23.39 -1.98 0.77
C PHE A 333 22.17 -2.42 1.58
N SER A 334 21.12 -1.63 1.66
CA SER A 334 19.87 -2.00 2.32
C SER A 334 19.02 -2.96 1.51
N LEU A 335 19.19 -3.01 0.18
CA LEU A 335 18.38 -3.83 -0.73
C LEU A 335 18.95 -5.25 -0.98
N THR A 336 20.02 -5.65 -0.29
CA THR A 336 20.84 -6.85 -0.56
C THR A 336 20.21 -8.19 -0.20
N GLN A 337 18.90 -8.34 -0.31
CA GLN A 337 18.20 -9.56 0.02
C GLN A 337 17.15 -9.92 -1.03
N ILE A 338 16.78 -11.21 -1.08
CA ILE A 338 15.68 -11.68 -1.91
C ILE A 338 14.37 -11.63 -1.11
N GLY A 339 13.35 -10.98 -1.68
CA GLY A 339 12.03 -10.82 -1.08
C GLY A 339 11.07 -11.98 -1.32
N GLU A 340 9.87 -11.85 -0.75
CA GLU A 340 8.78 -12.81 -0.86
C GLU A 340 8.25 -12.98 -2.28
N PHE A 341 8.35 -11.97 -3.13
CA PHE A 341 7.97 -12.07 -4.54
C PHE A 341 8.80 -13.11 -5.30
N ALA A 342 10.04 -13.36 -4.91
CA ALA A 342 10.85 -14.40 -5.50
C ALA A 342 10.22 -15.79 -5.35
N PHE A 343 9.62 -16.08 -4.19
CA PHE A 343 8.91 -17.34 -3.98
C PHE A 343 7.64 -17.45 -4.82
N ILE A 344 6.92 -16.33 -5.01
CA ILE A 344 5.72 -16.28 -5.84
C ILE A 344 6.11 -16.49 -7.32
N ILE A 345 7.20 -15.87 -7.78
CA ILE A 345 7.74 -16.06 -9.15
C ILE A 345 8.21 -17.51 -9.31
N ALA A 346 8.88 -18.07 -8.31
CA ALA A 346 9.35 -19.46 -8.34
C ALA A 346 8.16 -20.44 -8.40
N SER A 347 7.14 -20.24 -7.56
CA SER A 347 5.90 -21.03 -7.58
C SER A 347 5.18 -20.92 -8.94
N LEU A 348 5.13 -19.72 -9.52
CA LEU A 348 4.58 -19.50 -10.86
C LEU A 348 5.33 -20.31 -11.92
N GLY A 349 6.67 -20.31 -11.88
CA GLY A 349 7.50 -21.08 -12.81
C GLY A 349 7.24 -22.60 -12.72
N VAL A 350 7.10 -23.10 -11.49
CA VAL A 350 6.76 -24.51 -11.23
C VAL A 350 5.34 -24.84 -11.72
N SER A 351 4.35 -24.00 -11.41
CA SER A 351 2.93 -24.21 -11.80
C SER A 351 2.73 -24.18 -13.32
N LEU A 352 3.54 -23.39 -14.03
CA LEU A 352 3.52 -23.33 -15.51
C LEU A 352 4.41 -24.41 -16.17
N HIS A 353 5.12 -25.23 -15.39
CA HIS A 353 6.05 -26.26 -15.87
C HIS A 353 7.13 -25.74 -16.81
N VAL A 354 7.62 -24.51 -16.60
CA VAL A 354 8.62 -23.86 -17.45
C VAL A 354 9.97 -23.69 -16.77
N THR A 355 10.07 -23.94 -15.48
CA THR A 355 11.31 -23.91 -14.72
C THR A 355 11.69 -25.30 -14.23
N SER A 356 12.99 -25.53 -14.11
CA SER A 356 13.54 -26.77 -13.57
C SER A 356 13.28 -26.88 -12.06
N HIS A 357 13.11 -28.11 -11.57
CA HIS A 357 12.76 -28.38 -10.16
C HIS A 357 13.82 -27.90 -9.15
N PHE A 358 15.09 -27.81 -9.55
CA PHE A 358 16.18 -27.36 -8.69
C PHE A 358 16.16 -25.86 -8.39
N LEU A 359 15.55 -25.05 -9.26
CA LEU A 359 15.62 -23.59 -9.17
C LEU A 359 14.91 -23.08 -7.90
N TYR A 360 13.77 -23.68 -7.56
CA TYR A 360 12.97 -23.28 -6.41
C TYR A 360 13.72 -23.46 -5.06
N PRO A 361 14.28 -24.65 -4.73
CA PRO A 361 15.08 -24.84 -3.53
C PRO A 361 16.30 -23.92 -3.43
N ILE A 362 16.99 -23.67 -4.55
CA ILE A 362 18.14 -22.76 -4.60
C ILE A 362 17.73 -21.35 -4.17
N VAL A 363 16.65 -20.80 -4.75
CA VAL A 363 16.20 -19.44 -4.44
C VAL A 363 15.74 -19.31 -3.00
N VAL A 364 15.07 -20.33 -2.46
CA VAL A 364 14.69 -20.37 -1.04
C VAL A 364 15.93 -20.32 -0.14
N ALA A 365 16.93 -21.14 -0.42
CA ALA A 365 18.18 -21.16 0.36
C ALA A 365 18.90 -19.81 0.30
N VAL A 366 19.02 -19.22 -0.89
CA VAL A 366 19.65 -17.90 -1.09
C VAL A 366 18.88 -16.82 -0.34
N SER A 367 17.55 -16.85 -0.38
CA SER A 367 16.70 -15.87 0.32
C SER A 367 16.89 -15.96 1.85
N VAL A 368 16.96 -17.15 2.41
CA VAL A 368 17.22 -17.35 3.85
C VAL A 368 18.60 -16.76 4.24
N ILE A 369 19.63 -17.06 3.46
CA ILE A 369 20.99 -16.57 3.75
C ILE A 369 21.05 -15.05 3.62
N THR A 370 20.51 -14.48 2.55
CA THR A 370 20.55 -13.03 2.32
C THR A 370 19.72 -12.26 3.33
N THR A 371 18.59 -12.80 3.77
CA THR A 371 17.76 -12.22 4.84
C THR A 371 18.52 -12.16 6.16
N PHE A 372 19.24 -13.25 6.52
CA PHE A 372 20.06 -13.25 7.73
C PHE A 372 21.19 -12.22 7.67
N LEU A 373 21.76 -11.98 6.48
CA LEU A 373 22.86 -11.04 6.28
C LEU A 373 22.40 -9.58 6.22
N THR A 374 21.11 -9.30 6.00
CA THR A 374 20.58 -7.94 5.78
C THR A 374 20.97 -6.91 6.86
N PRO A 375 20.82 -7.17 8.17
CA PRO A 375 21.20 -6.18 9.19
C PRO A 375 22.71 -5.86 9.19
N TYR A 376 23.54 -6.81 8.81
CA TYR A 376 24.99 -6.62 8.70
C TYR A 376 25.34 -5.78 7.46
N MET A 377 24.66 -6.02 6.35
CA MET A 377 24.82 -5.22 5.13
C MET A 377 24.41 -3.76 5.32
N ILE A 378 23.29 -3.52 6.01
CA ILE A 378 22.84 -2.16 6.34
C ILE A 378 23.90 -1.43 7.19
N ARG A 379 24.48 -2.11 8.19
CA ARG A 379 25.55 -1.51 9.02
C ARG A 379 26.84 -1.28 8.24
N LEU A 380 27.15 -2.14 7.27
CA LEU A 380 28.34 -2.05 6.46
C LEU A 380 28.29 -0.85 5.47
N ALA A 381 27.11 -0.30 5.21
CA ALA A 381 26.92 0.81 4.26
C ALA A 381 27.72 2.06 4.63
N ASP A 382 27.72 2.46 5.91
CA ASP A 382 28.43 3.66 6.37
C ASP A 382 29.95 3.53 6.26
N PRO A 383 30.62 2.47 6.79
CA PRO A 383 32.07 2.29 6.61
C PRO A 383 32.46 2.10 5.14
N ALA A 384 31.64 1.39 4.33
CA ALA A 384 31.89 1.22 2.91
C ALA A 384 31.80 2.58 2.16
N SER A 385 30.81 3.42 2.50
CA SER A 385 30.68 4.74 1.87
C SER A 385 31.87 5.64 2.18
N ASN A 386 32.38 5.61 3.41
CA ASN A 386 33.55 6.38 3.81
C ASN A 386 34.82 5.87 3.10
N LEU A 387 34.97 4.55 2.97
CA LEU A 387 36.08 3.94 2.26
C LEU A 387 36.10 4.35 0.78
N VAL A 388 34.95 4.29 0.10
CA VAL A 388 34.81 4.70 -1.29
C VAL A 388 35.09 6.20 -1.44
N ASP A 389 34.53 7.05 -0.59
CA ASP A 389 34.70 8.50 -0.67
C ASP A 389 36.18 8.92 -0.48
N THR A 390 36.92 8.24 0.41
CA THR A 390 38.36 8.51 0.63
C THR A 390 39.25 8.06 -0.53
N HIS A 391 38.90 6.99 -1.24
CA HIS A 391 39.68 6.46 -2.36
C HIS A 391 39.25 7.01 -3.73
N LEU A 392 38.11 7.71 -3.79
CA LEU A 392 37.61 8.27 -5.04
C LEU A 392 38.48 9.46 -5.50
N PRO A 393 38.96 9.50 -6.76
CA PRO A 393 39.70 10.64 -7.28
C PRO A 393 38.88 11.94 -7.16
N GLU A 394 39.52 13.05 -6.82
CA GLU A 394 38.87 14.36 -6.64
C GLU A 394 37.97 14.80 -7.81
N LYS A 395 38.36 14.41 -9.05
CA LYS A 395 37.59 14.70 -10.27
C LYS A 395 36.20 14.04 -10.22
N TRP A 396 36.13 12.77 -9.82
CA TRP A 396 34.89 12.01 -9.72
C TRP A 396 34.03 12.49 -8.54
N ARG A 397 34.65 12.80 -7.40
CA ARG A 397 33.96 13.36 -6.23
C ARG A 397 33.31 14.72 -6.57
N LYS A 398 34.04 15.64 -7.21
CA LYS A 398 33.50 16.92 -7.68
C LYS A 398 32.39 16.74 -8.73
N PHE A 399 32.53 15.75 -9.62
CA PHE A 399 31.51 15.44 -10.63
C PHE A 399 30.22 14.92 -9.97
N LEU A 400 30.30 13.93 -9.07
CA LEU A 400 29.13 13.39 -8.37
C LEU A 400 28.42 14.43 -7.52
N THR A 401 29.16 15.28 -6.82
CA THR A 401 28.59 16.39 -6.04
C THR A 401 27.88 17.41 -6.93
N ARG A 402 28.47 17.79 -8.06
CA ARG A 402 27.81 18.68 -9.04
C ARG A 402 26.58 18.05 -9.69
N TYR A 403 26.65 16.77 -10.01
CA TYR A 403 25.52 16.03 -10.58
C TYR A 403 24.34 15.96 -9.59
N ALA A 404 24.61 15.64 -8.32
CA ALA A 404 23.60 15.63 -7.28
C ALA A 404 22.96 17.01 -7.06
N LEU A 405 23.75 18.08 -7.04
CA LEU A 405 23.26 19.47 -6.93
C LEU A 405 22.47 19.91 -8.17
N GLY A 406 22.93 19.54 -9.37
CA GLY A 406 22.28 19.90 -10.63
C GLY A 406 20.93 19.23 -10.83
N SER A 407 20.76 17.99 -10.39
CA SER A 407 19.49 17.27 -10.51
C SER A 407 18.39 17.85 -9.58
N GLN A 408 18.78 18.47 -8.49
CA GLN A 408 17.86 19.12 -7.54
C GLN A 408 17.31 20.47 -8.05
N THR A 409 18.06 21.15 -8.90
CA THR A 409 17.66 22.48 -9.42
C THR A 409 16.81 22.43 -10.70
N MET A 410 16.75 21.29 -11.40
CA MET A 410 16.03 21.15 -12.67
C MET A 410 14.53 20.81 -12.54
N ASN A 411 13.88 21.05 -11.44
CA ASN A 411 12.45 20.81 -11.24
C ASN A 411 11.53 21.95 -11.76
N HIS A 412 11.94 22.65 -12.83
CA HIS A 412 11.01 23.48 -13.61
C HIS A 412 10.18 22.53 -14.52
N GLU A 413 9.01 22.10 -14.03
CA GLU A 413 8.04 21.38 -14.86
C GLU A 413 7.63 22.26 -16.06
N SER A 414 8.11 21.92 -17.25
CA SER A 414 7.70 22.63 -18.46
C SER A 414 6.19 22.48 -18.69
N LEU A 415 5.48 23.56 -18.98
CA LEU A 415 4.04 23.56 -19.30
C LEU A 415 3.71 22.56 -20.41
N TRP A 416 4.61 22.38 -21.38
CA TRP A 416 4.52 21.38 -22.43
C TRP A 416 4.45 19.96 -21.89
N LYS A 417 5.32 19.59 -20.94
CA LYS A 417 5.34 18.25 -20.32
C LYS A 417 4.03 17.96 -19.59
N LYS A 418 3.51 18.94 -18.84
CA LYS A 418 2.21 18.83 -18.14
C LYS A 418 1.07 18.63 -19.11
N LEU A 419 1.01 19.43 -20.19
CA LEU A 419 -0.04 19.36 -21.18
C LEU A 419 0.00 18.04 -21.96
N ILE A 420 1.16 17.65 -22.51
CA ILE A 420 1.30 16.41 -23.30
C ILE A 420 0.95 15.20 -22.43
N PHE A 421 1.48 15.10 -21.20
CA PHE A 421 1.17 13.98 -20.31
C PHE A 421 -0.32 13.88 -19.99
N ALA A 422 -0.98 15.03 -19.74
CA ALA A 422 -2.43 15.07 -19.54
C ALA A 422 -3.21 14.64 -20.78
N LEU A 423 -2.80 15.07 -21.98
CA LEU A 423 -3.43 14.71 -23.26
C LEU A 423 -3.26 13.22 -23.56
N VAL A 424 -2.04 12.68 -23.42
CA VAL A 424 -1.75 11.25 -23.64
C VAL A 424 -2.57 10.40 -22.68
N ARG A 425 -2.57 10.72 -21.39
CA ARG A 425 -3.37 10.00 -20.39
C ARG A 425 -4.86 9.95 -20.73
N ILE A 426 -5.43 11.10 -21.10
CA ILE A 426 -6.84 11.20 -21.50
C ILE A 426 -7.10 10.34 -22.73
N THR A 427 -6.28 10.49 -23.77
CA THR A 427 -6.43 9.76 -25.03
C THR A 427 -6.34 8.25 -24.81
N VAL A 428 -5.33 7.77 -24.09
CA VAL A 428 -5.14 6.33 -23.82
C VAL A 428 -6.31 5.75 -23.02
N VAL A 429 -6.68 6.37 -21.91
CA VAL A 429 -7.76 5.85 -21.04
C VAL A 429 -9.09 5.76 -21.79
N TYR A 430 -9.49 6.84 -22.46
CA TYR A 430 -10.78 6.81 -23.16
C TYR A 430 -10.76 5.97 -24.43
N SER A 431 -9.63 5.83 -25.12
CA SER A 431 -9.50 4.90 -26.25
C SER A 431 -9.68 3.44 -25.81
N ILE A 432 -9.11 3.05 -24.66
CA ILE A 432 -9.27 1.71 -24.10
C ILE A 432 -10.74 1.44 -23.77
N ILE A 433 -11.45 2.41 -23.18
CA ILE A 433 -12.89 2.28 -22.91
C ILE A 433 -13.67 2.11 -24.22
N CYS A 434 -13.37 2.91 -25.23
CA CYS A 434 -14.03 2.79 -26.55
C CYS A 434 -13.79 1.43 -27.18
N VAL A 435 -12.55 0.93 -27.18
CA VAL A 435 -12.22 -0.43 -27.68
C VAL A 435 -12.98 -1.50 -26.91
N ALA A 436 -13.03 -1.43 -25.59
CA ALA A 436 -13.75 -2.38 -24.76
C ALA A 436 -15.26 -2.39 -25.04
N VAL A 437 -15.88 -1.21 -25.14
CA VAL A 437 -17.31 -1.09 -25.45
C VAL A 437 -17.60 -1.66 -26.85
N ILE A 438 -16.77 -1.33 -27.84
CA ILE A 438 -16.90 -1.83 -29.21
C ILE A 438 -16.75 -3.37 -29.21
N ALA A 439 -15.70 -3.92 -28.58
CA ALA A 439 -15.45 -5.36 -28.53
C ALA A 439 -16.61 -6.11 -27.88
N LEU A 440 -17.10 -5.64 -26.73
CA LEU A 440 -18.27 -6.22 -26.05
C LEU A 440 -19.53 -6.15 -26.92
N ALA A 441 -19.73 -5.02 -27.58
CA ALA A 441 -20.89 -4.84 -28.46
C ALA A 441 -20.83 -5.77 -29.67
N PHE A 442 -19.69 -5.93 -30.32
CA PHE A 442 -19.53 -6.87 -31.44
C PHE A 442 -19.69 -8.34 -31.00
N ARG A 443 -19.28 -8.68 -29.75
CA ARG A 443 -19.36 -10.03 -29.23
C ARG A 443 -20.78 -10.44 -28.77
N PHE A 444 -21.53 -9.51 -28.17
CA PHE A 444 -22.80 -9.81 -27.52
C PHE A 444 -23.98 -9.05 -28.15
N LEU A 445 -23.85 -7.72 -28.34
CA LEU A 445 -24.95 -6.89 -28.81
C LEU A 445 -25.29 -7.14 -30.29
N VAL A 446 -24.28 -7.22 -31.16
CA VAL A 446 -24.50 -7.41 -32.59
C VAL A 446 -25.17 -8.74 -32.90
N PRO A 447 -24.73 -9.91 -32.36
CA PRO A 447 -25.45 -11.19 -32.53
C PRO A 447 -26.89 -11.09 -32.02
N PHE A 448 -27.08 -10.59 -30.78
CA PHE A 448 -28.40 -10.47 -30.16
C PHE A 448 -29.39 -9.61 -30.98
N VAL A 449 -28.93 -8.50 -31.53
CA VAL A 449 -29.75 -7.62 -32.35
C VAL A 449 -30.02 -8.22 -33.71
N HIS A 450 -29.08 -8.96 -34.32
CA HIS A 450 -29.28 -9.65 -35.59
C HIS A 450 -30.25 -10.85 -35.48
N ASP A 451 -30.24 -11.55 -34.36
CA ASP A 451 -31.20 -12.64 -34.08
C ASP A 451 -32.63 -12.08 -33.92
N SER A 452 -32.78 -10.89 -33.37
CA SER A 452 -34.07 -10.23 -33.12
C SER A 452 -34.60 -9.47 -34.35
N LEU A 453 -33.68 -8.82 -35.10
CA LEU A 453 -33.98 -7.95 -36.24
C LEU A 453 -32.99 -8.23 -37.38
N PRO A 454 -33.25 -9.23 -38.23
CA PRO A 454 -32.35 -9.58 -39.35
C PRO A 454 -32.31 -8.48 -40.41
N GLY A 455 -31.12 -8.27 -41.03
CA GLY A 455 -30.93 -7.38 -42.15
C GLY A 455 -30.38 -5.98 -41.74
N VAL A 456 -30.61 -5.02 -42.65
CA VAL A 456 -30.01 -3.64 -42.51
C VAL A 456 -30.51 -2.89 -41.28
N TRP A 457 -31.76 -3.13 -40.88
CA TRP A 457 -32.35 -2.48 -39.71
C TRP A 457 -31.66 -2.90 -38.38
N GLY A 458 -31.29 -4.18 -38.25
CA GLY A 458 -30.53 -4.67 -37.12
C GLY A 458 -29.14 -4.04 -37.07
N SER A 459 -28.46 -3.95 -38.20
CA SER A 459 -27.15 -3.28 -38.30
C SER A 459 -27.21 -1.81 -37.93
N LEU A 460 -28.27 -1.09 -38.38
CA LEU A 460 -28.49 0.33 -38.04
C LEU A 460 -28.74 0.51 -36.53
N LEU A 461 -29.58 -0.30 -35.95
CA LEU A 461 -29.86 -0.26 -34.51
C LEU A 461 -28.60 -0.57 -33.67
N ALA A 462 -27.85 -1.57 -34.07
CA ALA A 462 -26.59 -1.94 -33.40
C ALA A 462 -25.56 -0.77 -33.52
N ALA A 463 -25.37 -0.22 -34.70
CA ALA A 463 -24.50 0.94 -34.93
C ALA A 463 -24.91 2.14 -34.07
N PHE A 464 -26.21 2.44 -34.01
CA PHE A 464 -26.72 3.55 -33.21
C PHE A 464 -26.43 3.37 -31.72
N ILE A 465 -26.69 2.18 -31.17
CA ILE A 465 -26.43 1.87 -29.76
C ILE A 465 -24.93 1.97 -29.47
N ILE A 466 -24.08 1.35 -30.29
CA ILE A 466 -22.62 1.37 -30.09
C ILE A 466 -22.10 2.81 -30.11
N ILE A 467 -22.47 3.59 -31.11
CA ILE A 467 -22.04 4.97 -31.29
C ILE A 467 -22.54 5.85 -30.13
N LEU A 468 -23.77 5.65 -29.67
CA LEU A 468 -24.31 6.35 -28.50
C LEU A 468 -23.53 6.05 -27.22
N CYS A 469 -23.14 4.77 -27.00
CA CYS A 469 -22.35 4.35 -25.83
C CYS A 469 -20.92 4.92 -25.84
N ILE A 470 -20.26 4.98 -27.00
CA ILE A 470 -18.89 5.51 -27.10
C ILE A 470 -18.84 7.06 -27.22
N ALA A 471 -19.94 7.70 -27.62
CA ALA A 471 -20.00 9.14 -27.89
C ALA A 471 -19.45 10.05 -26.77
N PRO A 472 -19.77 9.86 -25.47
CA PRO A 472 -19.25 10.71 -24.41
C PRO A 472 -17.74 10.57 -24.25
N PHE A 473 -17.19 9.38 -24.48
CA PHE A 473 -15.76 9.10 -24.38
C PHE A 473 -15.00 9.65 -25.60
N LEU A 474 -15.53 9.47 -26.81
CA LEU A 474 -14.97 10.08 -28.02
C LEU A 474 -14.91 11.60 -27.93
N ARG A 475 -15.99 12.21 -27.43
CA ARG A 475 -16.01 13.67 -27.23
C ARG A 475 -14.94 14.10 -26.24
N ALA A 476 -14.72 13.34 -25.15
CA ALA A 476 -13.66 13.65 -24.18
C ALA A 476 -12.27 13.56 -24.84
N ILE A 477 -12.02 12.56 -25.70
CA ILE A 477 -10.78 12.45 -26.47
C ILE A 477 -10.57 13.73 -27.32
N MET A 478 -11.56 14.17 -28.06
CA MET A 478 -11.42 15.25 -29.05
C MET A 478 -11.29 16.65 -28.44
N ILE A 479 -12.06 16.97 -27.41
CA ILE A 479 -12.25 18.36 -26.96
C ILE A 479 -11.55 18.68 -25.63
N LYS A 480 -11.37 17.70 -24.76
CA LYS A 480 -10.88 17.94 -23.39
C LYS A 480 -9.49 18.58 -23.39
N LYS A 481 -9.25 19.50 -22.45
CA LYS A 481 -7.98 20.25 -22.31
C LYS A 481 -7.63 21.25 -23.43
N ASN A 482 -8.45 21.39 -24.47
CA ASN A 482 -8.20 22.40 -25.53
C ASN A 482 -8.35 23.84 -25.01
N HIS A 483 -8.93 24.05 -23.82
CA HIS A 483 -9.12 25.34 -23.15
C HIS A 483 -8.54 25.34 -21.72
N SER A 484 -7.57 24.46 -21.41
CA SER A 484 -6.89 24.49 -20.12
C SER A 484 -5.95 25.69 -20.01
N GLU A 485 -5.64 26.09 -18.79
CA GLU A 485 -4.71 27.21 -18.55
C GLU A 485 -3.36 26.97 -19.22
N GLU A 486 -2.84 25.73 -19.15
CA GLU A 486 -1.58 25.36 -19.79
C GLU A 486 -1.65 25.52 -21.32
N PHE A 487 -2.77 25.11 -21.93
CA PHE A 487 -2.96 25.25 -23.38
C PHE A 487 -3.04 26.72 -23.81
N VAL A 488 -3.83 27.53 -23.09
CA VAL A 488 -4.01 28.95 -23.37
C VAL A 488 -2.72 29.74 -23.18
N THR A 489 -1.95 29.40 -22.13
CA THR A 489 -0.65 30.02 -21.84
C THR A 489 0.33 29.73 -22.99
N LEU A 490 0.49 28.45 -23.37
CA LEU A 490 1.36 28.05 -24.48
C LEU A 490 0.93 28.63 -25.83
N TRP A 491 -0.38 28.81 -26.06
CA TRP A 491 -0.91 29.44 -27.28
C TRP A 491 -0.56 30.92 -27.36
N LYS A 492 -0.55 31.64 -26.24
CA LYS A 492 -0.25 33.08 -26.15
C LYS A 492 1.24 33.38 -26.13
N ASP A 493 2.04 32.49 -25.54
CA ASP A 493 3.46 32.70 -25.25
C ASP A 493 4.31 32.86 -26.53
N ASN A 494 4.17 31.94 -27.50
CA ASN A 494 4.95 31.96 -28.73
C ASN A 494 4.14 31.50 -29.95
N ARG A 495 4.26 32.22 -31.10
CA ARG A 495 3.62 31.82 -32.36
C ARG A 495 4.09 30.43 -32.85
N GLY A 496 5.32 30.03 -32.56
CA GLY A 496 5.85 28.73 -32.92
C GLY A 496 5.16 27.55 -32.19
N ASN A 497 4.54 27.78 -31.04
CA ASN A 497 3.82 26.76 -30.28
C ASN A 497 2.44 26.42 -30.88
N ARG A 498 1.89 27.27 -31.76
CA ARG A 498 0.53 27.09 -32.31
C ARG A 498 0.44 25.90 -33.24
N ALA A 499 1.42 25.66 -34.10
CA ALA A 499 1.40 24.54 -35.04
C ALA A 499 1.43 23.17 -34.33
N PRO A 500 2.30 22.88 -33.34
CA PRO A 500 2.25 21.66 -32.57
C PRO A 500 0.94 21.50 -31.77
N LEU A 501 0.38 22.58 -31.22
CA LEU A 501 -0.89 22.53 -30.49
C LEU A 501 -2.06 22.17 -31.41
N VAL A 502 -2.13 22.76 -32.62
CA VAL A 502 -3.12 22.40 -33.64
C VAL A 502 -2.94 20.94 -34.08
N ALA A 503 -1.71 20.50 -34.31
CA ALA A 503 -1.42 19.10 -34.64
C ALA A 503 -1.97 18.11 -33.61
N THR A 504 -1.86 18.40 -32.30
CA THR A 504 -2.45 17.56 -31.26
C THR A 504 -3.96 17.49 -31.33
N ILE A 505 -4.64 18.60 -31.68
CA ILE A 505 -6.11 18.65 -31.86
C ILE A 505 -6.50 17.79 -33.05
N VAL A 506 -5.83 18.00 -34.19
CA VAL A 506 -6.10 17.26 -35.44
C VAL A 506 -5.90 15.76 -35.24
N LEU A 507 -4.80 15.34 -34.60
CA LEU A 507 -4.53 13.93 -34.31
C LEU A 507 -5.65 13.29 -33.49
N ARG A 508 -6.15 13.99 -32.48
CA ARG A 508 -7.23 13.50 -31.58
C ARG A 508 -8.59 13.46 -32.32
N LEU A 509 -8.85 14.39 -33.24
CA LEU A 509 -10.01 14.35 -34.11
C LEU A 509 -9.96 13.16 -35.07
N LEU A 510 -8.80 12.94 -35.71
CA LEU A 510 -8.60 11.77 -36.59
C LEU A 510 -8.79 10.47 -35.86
N LEU A 511 -8.30 10.37 -34.60
CA LEU A 511 -8.51 9.20 -33.75
C LEU A 511 -10.02 9.00 -33.46
N GLY A 512 -10.77 10.05 -33.16
CA GLY A 512 -12.22 9.99 -32.96
C GLY A 512 -12.97 9.51 -34.20
N VAL A 513 -12.59 10.03 -35.38
CA VAL A 513 -13.16 9.61 -36.67
C VAL A 513 -12.84 8.13 -36.95
N SER A 514 -11.62 7.67 -36.65
CA SER A 514 -11.21 6.26 -36.88
C SER A 514 -12.04 5.25 -36.06
N PHE A 515 -12.41 5.57 -34.83
CA PHE A 515 -13.29 4.73 -34.03
C PHE A 515 -14.69 4.61 -34.64
N VAL A 516 -15.25 5.70 -35.10
CA VAL A 516 -16.58 5.70 -35.74
C VAL A 516 -16.52 4.97 -37.09
N MET A 517 -15.46 5.19 -37.88
CA MET A 517 -15.20 4.42 -39.10
C MET A 517 -15.14 2.93 -38.87
N PHE A 518 -14.41 2.51 -37.83
CA PHE A 518 -14.27 1.09 -37.48
C PHE A 518 -15.63 0.43 -37.18
N VAL A 519 -16.49 1.09 -36.41
CA VAL A 519 -17.82 0.60 -36.08
C VAL A 519 -18.69 0.50 -37.34
N ILE A 520 -18.68 1.51 -38.19
CA ILE A 520 -19.50 1.54 -39.44
C ILE A 520 -18.99 0.51 -40.43
N ALA A 521 -17.67 0.41 -40.66
CA ALA A 521 -17.07 -0.56 -41.57
C ALA A 521 -17.27 -2.01 -41.12
N GLY A 522 -17.30 -2.27 -39.81
CA GLY A 522 -17.57 -3.60 -39.27
C GLY A 522 -19.03 -4.07 -39.41
N LEU A 523 -19.99 -3.15 -39.52
CA LEU A 523 -21.41 -3.46 -39.63
C LEU A 523 -21.97 -3.34 -41.04
N PHE A 524 -21.35 -2.51 -41.91
CA PHE A 524 -21.85 -2.21 -43.24
C PHE A 524 -20.74 -2.40 -44.29
N LYS A 525 -21.08 -3.07 -45.39
CA LYS A 525 -20.21 -3.21 -46.59
C LYS A 525 -20.35 -1.96 -47.47
N MET A 526 -19.76 -0.85 -47.06
CA MET A 526 -19.80 0.43 -47.80
C MET A 526 -18.42 0.77 -48.34
N SER A 527 -18.39 1.67 -49.37
CA SER A 527 -17.11 2.20 -49.85
C SER A 527 -16.42 3.04 -48.76
N VAL A 528 -15.10 3.03 -48.71
CA VAL A 528 -14.30 3.72 -47.68
C VAL A 528 -14.59 5.22 -47.62
N GLY A 529 -14.80 5.85 -48.78
CA GLY A 529 -15.13 7.29 -48.87
C GLY A 529 -16.48 7.63 -48.24
N LEU A 530 -17.49 6.78 -48.40
CA LEU A 530 -18.82 6.99 -47.84
C LEU A 530 -18.80 6.75 -46.32
N VAL A 531 -18.10 5.73 -45.86
CA VAL A 531 -17.88 5.47 -44.44
C VAL A 531 -17.17 6.65 -43.78
N PHE A 532 -16.13 7.21 -44.41
CA PHE A 532 -15.41 8.39 -43.92
C PHE A 532 -16.34 9.61 -43.84
N GLY A 533 -17.14 9.90 -44.87
CA GLY A 533 -18.07 11.02 -44.87
C GLY A 533 -19.12 10.93 -43.75
N VAL A 534 -19.72 9.74 -43.54
CA VAL A 534 -20.67 9.51 -42.46
C VAL A 534 -19.98 9.62 -41.08
N ALA A 535 -18.77 9.10 -40.93
CA ALA A 535 -18.03 9.19 -39.67
C ALA A 535 -17.71 10.66 -39.32
N VAL A 536 -17.27 11.47 -40.28
CA VAL A 536 -17.00 12.90 -40.06
C VAL A 536 -18.29 13.65 -39.69
N LEU A 537 -19.42 13.36 -40.34
CA LEU A 537 -20.71 13.96 -40.01
C LEU A 537 -21.13 13.61 -38.57
N LEU A 538 -21.07 12.35 -38.19
CA LEU A 538 -21.42 11.89 -36.83
C LEU A 538 -20.51 12.50 -35.76
N VAL A 539 -19.20 12.56 -35.99
CA VAL A 539 -18.24 13.18 -35.08
C VAL A 539 -18.56 14.68 -34.93
N THR A 540 -18.90 15.37 -36.01
CA THR A 540 -19.29 16.79 -35.97
C THR A 540 -20.55 16.98 -35.12
N LEU A 541 -21.57 16.14 -35.30
CA LEU A 541 -22.79 16.18 -34.50
C LEU A 541 -22.50 15.89 -33.01
N MET A 542 -21.61 14.94 -32.71
CA MET A 542 -21.19 14.66 -31.32
C MET A 542 -20.51 15.86 -30.67
N ILE A 543 -19.66 16.57 -31.40
CA ILE A 543 -18.96 17.78 -30.91
C ILE A 543 -19.96 18.87 -30.56
N LEU A 544 -20.95 19.10 -31.42
CA LEU A 544 -21.97 20.14 -31.26
C LEU A 544 -23.03 19.83 -30.20
N SER A 545 -23.21 18.55 -29.83
CA SER A 545 -24.24 18.13 -28.88
C SER A 545 -23.99 18.63 -27.44
N ARG A 546 -24.91 19.47 -26.93
CA ARG A 546 -24.88 19.96 -25.52
C ARG A 546 -25.15 18.84 -24.51
N GLN A 547 -25.93 17.84 -24.86
CA GLN A 547 -26.31 16.73 -23.96
C GLN A 547 -25.14 15.78 -23.72
N LEU A 548 -24.37 15.44 -24.77
CA LEU A 548 -23.14 14.67 -24.66
C LEU A 548 -22.06 15.42 -23.84
N LYS A 549 -22.06 16.77 -23.91
CA LYS A 549 -21.18 17.60 -23.07
C LYS A 549 -21.49 17.37 -21.58
N LYS A 550 -22.77 17.42 -21.19
CA LYS A 550 -23.18 17.19 -19.79
C LYS A 550 -22.85 15.78 -19.33
N GLN A 551 -23.13 14.77 -20.16
CA GLN A 551 -22.83 13.37 -19.82
C GLN A 551 -21.33 13.11 -19.65
N SER A 552 -20.49 13.59 -20.58
CA SER A 552 -19.04 13.45 -20.48
C SER A 552 -18.48 14.10 -19.21
N ILE A 553 -18.96 15.29 -18.84
CA ILE A 553 -18.55 16.00 -17.62
C ILE A 553 -19.04 15.23 -16.37
N MET A 554 -20.25 14.67 -16.39
CA MET A 554 -20.83 13.94 -15.27
C MET A 554 -20.06 12.63 -15.00
N ILE A 555 -19.74 11.84 -16.05
CA ILE A 555 -18.95 10.62 -15.94
C ILE A 555 -17.58 10.94 -15.34
N GLU A 556 -16.94 11.96 -15.85
CA GLU A 556 -15.64 12.39 -15.34
C GLU A 556 -15.70 12.86 -13.89
N ARG A 557 -16.69 13.71 -13.55
CA ARG A 557 -16.87 14.20 -12.19
C ARG A 557 -17.08 13.05 -11.21
N THR A 558 -17.89 12.07 -11.57
CA THR A 558 -18.13 10.87 -10.74
C THR A 558 -16.83 10.07 -10.57
N PHE A 559 -16.07 9.86 -11.64
CA PHE A 559 -14.79 9.15 -11.56
C PHE A 559 -13.79 9.86 -10.66
N PHE A 560 -13.60 11.18 -10.85
CA PHE A 560 -12.68 11.95 -10.00
C PHE A 560 -13.17 12.11 -8.56
N GLN A 561 -14.49 12.20 -8.36
CA GLN A 561 -15.05 12.19 -7.01
C GLN A 561 -14.77 10.86 -6.30
N ASN A 562 -14.98 9.73 -6.98
CA ASN A 562 -14.68 8.41 -6.41
C ASN A 562 -13.18 8.26 -6.11
N LEU A 563 -12.31 8.70 -7.04
CA LEU A 563 -10.87 8.63 -6.87
C LEU A 563 -10.33 9.56 -5.76
N ARG A 564 -10.96 10.73 -5.54
CA ARG A 564 -10.54 11.72 -4.53
C ARG A 564 -11.31 11.63 -3.23
N TYR A 565 -12.35 10.80 -3.13
CA TYR A 565 -13.25 10.79 -1.99
C TYR A 565 -12.54 10.44 -0.67
N ARG A 566 -11.64 9.47 -0.71
CA ARG A 566 -10.78 9.12 0.43
C ARG A 566 -9.90 10.29 0.86
N ASP A 567 -9.26 10.97 -0.08
CA ASP A 567 -8.38 12.12 0.20
C ASP A 567 -9.15 13.30 0.77
N MET A 568 -10.32 13.63 0.19
CA MET A 568 -11.16 14.71 0.70
C MET A 568 -11.65 14.40 2.13
N ARG A 569 -11.94 13.14 2.42
CA ARG A 569 -12.31 12.72 3.77
C ARG A 569 -11.13 12.81 4.73
N ALA A 570 -9.96 12.33 4.35
CA ALA A 570 -8.74 12.43 5.14
C ALA A 570 -8.32 13.89 5.39
N GLU A 571 -8.51 14.76 4.39
CA GLU A 571 -8.28 16.20 4.51
C GLU A 571 -9.31 16.86 5.44
N TYR A 572 -10.60 16.49 5.32
CA TYR A 572 -11.66 16.96 6.21
C TYR A 572 -11.47 16.48 7.65
N MET A 573 -10.96 15.25 7.86
CA MET A 573 -10.65 14.69 9.17
C MET A 573 -9.33 15.22 9.74
N GLY A 574 -8.54 15.97 8.96
CA GLY A 574 -7.24 16.50 9.38
C GLY A 574 -6.10 15.47 9.40
N GLU A 575 -6.31 14.29 8.84
CA GLU A 575 -5.33 13.18 8.81
C GLU A 575 -4.27 13.34 7.72
N LYS A 576 -4.47 14.26 6.76
CA LYS A 576 -3.58 14.45 5.62
C LYS A 576 -2.48 15.45 5.91
N LYS A 577 -1.23 15.05 5.67
CA LYS A 577 -0.06 15.94 5.75
C LYS A 577 -0.13 17.02 4.66
N PRO A 578 0.34 18.25 4.95
CA PRO A 578 0.43 19.32 3.94
C PRO A 578 1.33 18.90 2.77
N GLU A 579 0.96 19.26 1.53
CA GLU A 579 1.71 18.89 0.31
C GLU A 579 3.15 19.46 0.26
N TYR A 580 3.42 20.53 0.99
CA TYR A 580 4.76 21.13 1.04
C TYR A 580 5.78 20.33 1.87
N ALA A 581 5.33 19.35 2.69
CA ALA A 581 6.21 18.52 3.51
C ALA A 581 7.24 17.71 2.70
N GLY A 582 6.94 17.36 1.46
CA GLY A 582 7.84 16.61 0.56
C GLY A 582 8.89 17.47 -0.15
N ARG A 583 8.74 18.80 -0.18
CA ARG A 583 9.67 19.68 -0.92
C ARG A 583 10.88 20.14 -0.12
N LEU A 584 10.88 19.95 1.20
CA LEU A 584 11.96 20.34 2.10
C LEU A 584 13.06 19.27 2.23
N LEU A 585 12.83 18.08 1.67
CA LEU A 585 13.76 16.93 1.71
C LEU A 585 15.09 17.13 0.97
N SER A 586 15.27 18.25 0.25
CA SER A 586 16.51 18.55 -0.50
C SER A 586 17.57 19.32 0.27
N ARG A 587 17.28 19.70 1.51
CA ARG A 587 18.23 20.32 2.45
C ARG A 587 18.19 19.46 3.70
N ASP A 588 19.22 19.31 4.49
CA ASP A 588 19.25 18.48 5.71
C ASP A 588 18.17 18.82 6.77
N LEU A 589 17.07 19.43 6.35
CA LEU A 589 15.91 19.81 7.13
C LEU A 589 14.73 18.92 6.78
N HIS A 590 14.22 18.18 7.75
CA HIS A 590 13.10 17.25 7.59
C HIS A 590 11.86 17.71 8.34
N LEU A 591 10.70 17.38 7.77
CA LEU A 591 9.40 17.52 8.42
C LEU A 591 9.00 16.14 8.97
N THR A 592 8.98 16.02 10.28
CA THR A 592 8.63 14.77 10.98
C THR A 592 7.48 15.03 11.94
N ASP A 593 6.58 14.06 12.04
CA ASP A 593 5.45 14.12 12.97
C ASP A 593 5.81 13.36 14.25
N PHE A 594 5.47 13.94 15.39
CA PHE A 594 5.56 13.32 16.70
C PHE A 594 4.21 13.41 17.37
N GLU A 595 3.77 12.33 17.99
CA GLU A 595 2.55 12.30 18.80
C GLU A 595 2.92 12.54 20.26
N ILE A 596 2.23 13.49 20.90
CA ILE A 596 2.47 13.81 22.32
C ILE A 596 1.78 12.72 23.14
N PRO A 597 2.54 11.89 23.90
CA PRO A 597 1.96 10.91 24.80
C PRO A 597 1.07 11.60 25.82
N GLY A 598 -0.03 10.94 26.23
CA GLY A 598 -0.95 11.48 27.22
C GLY A 598 -0.30 11.83 28.55
N GLU A 599 0.77 11.15 28.86
CA GLU A 599 1.54 11.19 30.11
C GLU A 599 2.74 12.13 30.07
N SER A 600 2.98 12.80 28.93
CA SER A 600 4.13 13.66 28.74
C SER A 600 4.08 14.88 29.67
N ALA A 601 5.20 15.22 30.29
CA ALA A 601 5.39 16.46 31.06
C ALA A 601 5.22 17.75 30.23
N TRP A 602 5.08 17.62 28.92
CA TRP A 602 4.81 18.73 27.99
C TRP A 602 3.32 19.06 27.87
N VAL A 603 2.46 18.16 28.31
CA VAL A 603 1.00 18.35 28.30
C VAL A 603 0.62 19.54 29.19
N GLY A 604 -0.25 20.41 28.69
CA GLY A 604 -0.72 21.61 29.38
C GLY A 604 0.22 22.81 29.30
N ARG A 605 1.47 22.63 28.85
CA ARG A 605 2.45 23.74 28.71
C ARG A 605 2.33 24.41 27.35
N THR A 606 2.68 25.69 27.30
CA THR A 606 2.71 26.46 26.05
C THR A 606 4.00 26.17 25.26
N LEU A 607 3.97 26.40 23.94
CA LEU A 607 5.17 26.28 23.09
C LEU A 607 6.29 27.25 23.54
N ALA A 608 5.93 28.42 24.11
CA ALA A 608 6.88 29.36 24.69
C ALA A 608 7.60 28.80 25.91
N GLU A 609 6.86 28.15 26.84
CA GLU A 609 7.41 27.52 28.03
C GLU A 609 8.32 26.34 27.70
N LEU A 610 7.93 25.56 26.69
CA LEU A 610 8.66 24.37 26.24
C LEU A 610 9.94 24.75 25.49
N ASN A 611 9.92 25.88 24.78
CA ASN A 611 11.04 26.47 24.04
C ASN A 611 11.85 25.44 23.23
N PHE A 612 11.15 24.64 22.43
CA PHE A 612 11.74 23.55 21.65
C PHE A 612 12.86 24.02 20.71
N GLY A 613 12.72 25.23 20.13
CA GLY A 613 13.74 25.80 19.26
C GLY A 613 15.08 25.99 19.95
N LYS A 614 15.10 26.49 21.21
CA LYS A 614 16.34 26.74 21.95
C LYS A 614 16.92 25.49 22.61
N LYS A 615 16.03 24.54 23.03
CA LYS A 615 16.46 23.33 23.74
C LYS A 615 16.90 22.22 22.78
N TYR A 616 16.23 22.08 21.65
CA TYR A 616 16.39 20.93 20.75
C TYR A 616 16.63 21.31 19.28
N GLY A 617 16.68 22.62 18.97
CA GLY A 617 16.86 23.09 17.58
C GLY A 617 15.63 22.96 16.68
N ILE A 618 14.51 22.42 17.16
CA ILE A 618 13.33 22.09 16.36
C ILE A 618 12.31 23.22 16.32
N HIS A 619 11.61 23.35 15.19
CA HIS A 619 10.51 24.31 15.04
C HIS A 619 9.19 23.57 14.78
N VAL A 620 8.17 23.86 15.59
CA VAL A 620 6.82 23.29 15.40
C VAL A 620 6.10 24.04 14.28
N VAL A 621 5.79 23.33 13.21
CA VAL A 621 5.17 23.89 11.99
C VAL A 621 3.65 23.75 12.03
N SER A 622 3.14 22.61 12.54
CA SER A 622 1.70 22.42 12.72
C SER A 622 1.40 21.50 13.90
N ILE A 623 0.21 21.63 14.44
CA ILE A 623 -0.36 20.75 15.47
C ILE A 623 -1.67 20.19 14.94
N LEU A 624 -1.80 18.88 14.90
CA LEU A 624 -3.06 18.19 14.60
C LEU A 624 -3.66 17.73 15.92
N ARG A 625 -4.80 18.34 16.29
CA ARG A 625 -5.56 18.06 17.50
C ARG A 625 -6.89 17.45 17.13
N GLY A 626 -7.03 16.14 17.32
CA GLY A 626 -8.19 15.42 16.86
C GLY A 626 -8.44 15.65 15.37
N LYS A 627 -9.49 16.38 15.01
CA LYS A 627 -9.86 16.70 13.62
C LYS A 627 -9.43 18.10 13.16
N LYS A 628 -8.84 18.93 14.06
CA LYS A 628 -8.47 20.30 13.76
C LYS A 628 -6.96 20.45 13.62
N ARG A 629 -6.51 21.02 12.52
CA ARG A 629 -5.10 21.37 12.30
C ARG A 629 -4.86 22.85 12.59
N ILE A 630 -3.83 23.12 13.38
CA ILE A 630 -3.32 24.46 13.70
C ILE A 630 -2.01 24.61 12.97
N ASN A 631 -1.97 25.40 11.89
CA ASN A 631 -0.76 25.67 11.13
C ASN A 631 -0.04 26.86 11.72
N ILE A 632 1.29 26.80 11.78
CA ILE A 632 2.19 27.82 12.35
C ILE A 632 1.66 28.26 13.74
N PRO A 633 1.64 27.34 14.72
CA PRO A 633 1.07 27.65 16.04
C PRO A 633 1.86 28.77 16.72
N GLY A 634 1.11 29.73 17.28
CA GLY A 634 1.73 30.82 18.07
C GLY A 634 2.33 30.31 19.37
N ALA A 635 3.24 31.12 19.96
CA ALA A 635 3.97 30.76 21.17
C ALA A 635 3.07 30.44 22.39
N SER A 636 1.85 30.99 22.43
CA SER A 636 0.88 30.79 23.51
C SER A 636 0.05 29.50 23.37
N VAL A 637 0.21 28.75 22.28
CA VAL A 637 -0.55 27.51 22.08
C VAL A 637 -0.05 26.42 23.04
N ARG A 638 -0.96 25.82 23.79
CA ARG A 638 -0.70 24.70 24.71
C ARG A 638 -0.75 23.38 23.97
N LEU A 639 0.10 22.42 24.37
CA LEU A 639 0.04 21.04 23.92
C LEU A 639 -0.94 20.26 24.77
N PHE A 640 -1.69 19.33 24.11
CA PHE A 640 -2.62 18.41 24.75
C PHE A 640 -2.26 16.96 24.46
N PRO A 641 -2.78 16.02 25.25
CA PRO A 641 -2.60 14.59 24.98
C PRO A 641 -3.02 14.24 23.56
N GLN A 642 -2.27 13.36 22.89
CA GLN A 642 -2.51 12.90 21.52
C GLN A 642 -2.44 14.00 20.44
N ASP A 643 -1.97 15.23 20.76
CA ASP A 643 -1.62 16.20 19.75
C ASP A 643 -0.50 15.63 18.87
N LYS A 644 -0.68 15.63 17.55
CA LYS A 644 0.39 15.29 16.60
C LYS A 644 1.06 16.58 16.17
N ILE A 645 2.27 16.82 16.68
CA ILE A 645 3.07 17.97 16.30
C ILE A 645 3.93 17.63 15.10
N GLN A 646 3.90 18.50 14.10
CA GLN A 646 4.79 18.43 12.96
C GLN A 646 5.93 19.40 13.17
N VAL A 647 7.16 18.89 13.16
CA VAL A 647 8.36 19.67 13.42
C VAL A 647 9.31 19.67 12.23
N ILE A 648 10.03 20.76 12.05
CA ILE A 648 11.11 20.90 11.07
C ILE A 648 12.44 21.01 11.81
N ALA A 649 13.38 20.13 11.46
CA ALA A 649 14.73 20.12 12.01
C ALA A 649 15.66 19.22 11.18
N THR A 650 16.96 19.20 11.51
CA THR A 650 17.93 18.26 10.95
C THR A 650 17.77 16.86 11.56
N ASP A 651 18.32 15.82 10.90
CA ASP A 651 18.26 14.44 11.40
C ASP A 651 18.85 14.29 12.82
N GLU A 652 19.90 15.04 13.13
CA GLU A 652 20.55 15.02 14.43
C GLU A 652 19.65 15.61 15.53
N GLU A 653 19.02 16.75 15.25
CA GLU A 653 18.06 17.40 16.15
C GLU A 653 16.79 16.57 16.37
N LEU A 654 16.28 15.90 15.30
CA LEU A 654 15.12 15.02 15.37
C LEU A 654 15.40 13.77 16.22
N ASN A 655 16.61 13.20 16.13
CA ASN A 655 17.02 12.08 16.96
C ASN A 655 17.12 12.45 18.44
N ILE A 656 17.72 13.63 18.76
CA ILE A 656 17.82 14.15 20.13
C ILE A 656 16.41 14.38 20.69
N PHE A 657 15.53 14.99 19.92
CA PHE A 657 14.17 15.29 20.34
C PHE A 657 13.32 14.01 20.55
N GLY A 658 13.47 13.01 19.67
CA GLY A 658 12.79 11.72 19.81
C GLY A 658 13.21 10.96 21.07
N GLN A 659 14.52 10.90 21.34
CA GLN A 659 15.06 10.26 22.55
C GLN A 659 14.58 10.96 23.83
N GLU A 660 14.48 12.27 23.82
CA GLU A 660 14.01 13.03 24.97
C GLU A 660 12.51 12.84 25.20
N MET A 661 11.73 12.73 24.12
CA MET A 661 10.30 12.43 24.22
C MET A 661 10.05 11.02 24.79
N ASP A 662 10.87 10.03 24.38
CA ASP A 662 10.80 8.66 24.90
C ASP A 662 11.20 8.61 26.40
N LYS A 663 12.20 9.38 26.83
CA LYS A 663 12.58 9.50 28.25
C LYS A 663 11.50 10.14 29.11
N VAL A 664 10.89 11.22 28.58
CA VAL A 664 9.82 11.93 29.30
C VAL A 664 8.58 11.06 29.40
N SER A 665 8.33 10.17 28.44
CA SER A 665 7.27 9.16 28.52
C SER A 665 7.59 8.06 29.53
N ALA A 666 8.83 7.57 29.55
CA ALA A 666 9.24 6.51 30.48
C ALA A 666 9.25 6.96 31.95
N MET A 667 9.60 8.22 32.25
CA MET A 667 9.60 8.74 33.63
C MET A 667 8.20 8.85 34.24
N ASN A 668 7.15 8.95 33.43
CA ASN A 668 5.78 9.08 33.91
C ASN A 668 5.00 7.74 33.89
N ALA A 669 5.44 6.73 33.15
CA ALA A 669 4.83 5.41 33.13
C ALA A 669 4.77 4.76 34.52
N ASP A 670 5.83 4.93 35.33
CA ASP A 670 5.89 4.41 36.72
C ASP A 670 4.93 5.10 37.69
N VAL A 671 4.48 6.31 37.38
CA VAL A 671 3.55 7.11 38.24
C VAL A 671 2.09 6.81 37.90
N ILE A 672 1.79 6.47 36.67
CA ILE A 672 0.41 6.26 36.19
C ILE A 672 -0.07 4.84 36.44
N GLU A 673 0.79 3.82 36.47
CA GLU A 673 0.40 2.48 36.93
C GLU A 673 -0.19 2.44 38.36
N LYS A 674 -0.04 3.52 39.15
CA LYS A 674 -0.56 3.64 40.52
C LYS A 674 -1.87 4.43 40.66
N SER A 675 -2.42 5.01 39.59
CA SER A 675 -3.61 5.85 39.65
C SER A 675 -4.75 5.39 38.74
N GLU A 676 -5.10 4.12 38.81
CA GLU A 676 -6.32 3.66 38.14
C GLU A 676 -7.56 4.31 38.77
N MET A 677 -8.40 4.92 37.90
CA MET A 677 -9.71 5.40 38.29
C MET A 677 -10.65 4.21 38.44
N ILE A 678 -11.20 4.04 39.64
CA ILE A 678 -12.12 2.96 39.92
C ILE A 678 -13.50 3.49 40.27
N LEU A 679 -14.51 2.74 39.89
CA LEU A 679 -15.90 2.96 40.31
C LEU A 679 -16.21 2.03 41.47
N ARG A 680 -16.68 2.57 42.61
CA ARG A 680 -17.08 1.82 43.79
C ARG A 680 -18.37 2.40 44.35
N GLN A 681 -19.05 1.61 45.18
CA GLN A 681 -20.23 2.02 45.90
C GLN A 681 -20.01 1.90 47.41
N PHE A 682 -20.66 2.76 48.17
CA PHE A 682 -20.78 2.62 49.59
C PHE A 682 -22.19 2.91 50.04
N CYS A 683 -22.62 2.28 51.15
CA CYS A 683 -23.92 2.49 51.74
C CYS A 683 -23.82 3.50 52.90
N VAL A 684 -24.76 4.46 52.97
CA VAL A 684 -24.87 5.39 54.07
C VAL A 684 -25.64 4.69 55.18
N ASP A 685 -24.95 4.27 56.22
CA ASP A 685 -25.50 3.64 57.41
C ASP A 685 -25.64 4.64 58.58
N GLY A 686 -26.23 4.21 59.70
CA GLY A 686 -26.40 5.05 60.87
C GLY A 686 -25.11 5.57 61.52
N GLN A 687 -23.93 5.04 61.16
CA GLN A 687 -22.59 5.48 61.62
C GLN A 687 -21.84 6.25 60.52
N SER A 688 -22.39 6.39 59.36
CA SER A 688 -21.74 7.08 58.26
C SER A 688 -21.52 8.59 58.56
N PRO A 689 -20.30 9.13 58.33
CA PRO A 689 -20.00 10.54 58.51
C PRO A 689 -20.76 11.46 57.54
N PHE A 690 -21.43 10.88 56.56
CA PHE A 690 -22.19 11.57 55.54
C PHE A 690 -23.69 11.63 55.81
N LEU A 691 -24.20 10.87 56.81
CA LEU A 691 -25.63 10.85 57.18
C LEU A 691 -26.13 12.25 57.51
N ASN A 692 -27.27 12.63 56.97
CA ASN A 692 -27.94 13.95 57.14
C ASN A 692 -27.09 15.15 56.62
N LYS A 693 -26.06 14.93 55.83
CA LYS A 693 -25.29 15.99 55.16
C LYS A 693 -25.68 16.08 53.70
N THR A 694 -25.72 17.30 53.18
CA THR A 694 -25.87 17.53 51.74
C THR A 694 -24.62 17.13 51.00
N LEU A 695 -24.72 16.87 49.69
CA LEU A 695 -23.57 16.59 48.82
C LEU A 695 -22.44 17.60 48.98
N LYS A 696 -22.81 18.89 49.17
CA LYS A 696 -21.87 19.99 49.31
C LYS A 696 -21.19 19.97 50.70
N GLU A 697 -21.94 19.66 51.77
CA GLU A 697 -21.42 19.59 53.14
C GLU A 697 -20.58 18.31 53.35
N ALA A 698 -20.89 17.23 52.66
CA ALA A 698 -20.10 16.00 52.67
C ALA A 698 -18.70 16.20 52.14
N GLY A 699 -18.49 17.15 51.20
CA GLY A 699 -17.20 17.55 50.66
C GLY A 699 -16.44 16.42 50.00
N ILE A 700 -17.13 15.43 49.41
CA ILE A 700 -16.53 14.22 48.83
C ILE A 700 -15.53 14.57 47.71
N ARG A 701 -15.88 15.59 46.92
CA ARG A 701 -15.01 16.06 45.82
C ARG A 701 -13.76 16.79 46.31
N GLU A 702 -13.90 17.67 47.31
CA GLU A 702 -12.83 18.52 47.79
C GLU A 702 -11.90 17.80 48.78
N LYS A 703 -12.43 16.89 49.60
CA LYS A 703 -11.66 16.20 50.65
C LYS A 703 -11.08 14.87 50.21
N TYR A 704 -11.78 14.16 49.33
CA TYR A 704 -11.41 12.80 48.93
C TYR A 704 -11.14 12.69 47.43
N HIS A 705 -11.17 13.78 46.69
CA HIS A 705 -10.94 13.81 45.22
C HIS A 705 -11.78 12.79 44.43
N CYS A 706 -12.95 12.41 44.97
CA CYS A 706 -13.88 11.47 44.36
C CYS A 706 -15.12 12.19 43.79
N LEU A 707 -15.61 11.71 42.67
CA LEU A 707 -16.83 12.23 42.04
C LEU A 707 -17.98 11.27 42.32
N ILE A 708 -19.16 11.80 42.72
CA ILE A 708 -20.36 11.01 42.86
C ILE A 708 -20.97 10.83 41.47
N ALA A 709 -21.10 9.59 41.04
CA ALA A 709 -21.67 9.20 39.75
C ALA A 709 -23.20 9.02 39.83
N GLY A 710 -23.71 8.71 41.00
CA GLY A 710 -25.15 8.55 41.26
C GLY A 710 -25.43 8.16 42.70
N VAL A 711 -26.69 8.31 43.13
CA VAL A 711 -27.22 7.87 44.42
C VAL A 711 -28.43 7.00 44.16
N GLU A 712 -28.47 5.81 44.76
CA GLU A 712 -29.62 4.91 44.70
C GLU A 712 -30.37 4.97 46.03
N ARG A 713 -31.64 5.32 45.96
CA ARG A 713 -32.51 5.46 47.12
C ARG A 713 -33.82 4.70 46.89
N GLY A 714 -34.15 3.77 47.75
CA GLY A 714 -35.38 3.00 47.68
C GLY A 714 -35.60 2.21 46.38
N GLY A 715 -34.51 1.86 45.66
CA GLY A 715 -34.55 1.14 44.38
C GLY A 715 -34.63 2.01 43.14
N GLU A 716 -34.62 3.34 43.29
CA GLU A 716 -34.51 4.29 42.18
C GLU A 716 -33.10 4.90 42.12
N THR A 717 -32.49 4.91 40.93
CA THR A 717 -31.15 5.47 40.71
C THR A 717 -31.23 6.92 40.27
N LEU A 718 -30.72 7.83 41.08
CA LEU A 718 -30.60 9.27 40.78
C LEU A 718 -29.24 9.53 40.12
N HIS A 719 -29.18 9.62 38.81
CA HIS A 719 -27.94 9.86 38.06
C HIS A 719 -27.37 11.28 38.21
N ALA A 720 -28.17 12.22 38.69
CA ALA A 720 -27.73 13.60 38.98
C ALA A 720 -28.39 14.05 40.28
N PRO A 721 -27.90 13.61 41.45
CA PRO A 721 -28.50 13.98 42.74
C PRO A 721 -28.40 15.50 42.99
N ASP A 722 -29.47 16.07 43.57
CA ASP A 722 -29.49 17.49 43.90
C ASP A 722 -28.39 17.81 44.95
N PRO A 723 -27.51 18.78 44.70
CA PRO A 723 -26.47 19.19 45.64
C PRO A 723 -26.96 19.61 47.01
N HIS A 724 -28.22 19.98 47.15
CA HIS A 724 -28.83 20.42 48.40
C HIS A 724 -29.64 19.34 49.14
N GLU A 725 -29.75 18.15 48.53
CA GLU A 725 -30.48 17.04 49.16
C GLU A 725 -29.55 16.28 50.14
N PRO A 726 -29.96 16.03 51.41
CA PRO A 726 -29.12 15.33 52.35
C PRO A 726 -29.18 13.82 52.10
N PHE A 727 -28.03 13.13 52.36
CA PHE A 727 -27.98 11.68 52.35
C PHE A 727 -28.84 11.10 53.49
N VAL A 728 -29.60 10.07 53.20
CA VAL A 728 -30.47 9.34 54.12
C VAL A 728 -29.90 7.96 54.39
N GLU A 729 -30.23 7.39 55.53
CA GLU A 729 -29.85 6.04 55.88
C GLU A 729 -30.41 5.04 54.86
N GLY A 730 -29.53 4.18 54.29
CA GLY A 730 -29.87 3.25 53.23
C GLY A 730 -29.55 3.73 51.83
N ASP A 731 -29.09 4.99 51.65
CA ASP A 731 -28.60 5.45 50.32
C ASP A 731 -27.35 4.68 49.90
N VAL A 732 -27.32 4.17 48.66
CA VAL A 732 -26.16 3.59 48.03
C VAL A 732 -25.55 4.64 47.11
N VAL A 733 -24.32 5.07 47.43
CA VAL A 733 -23.63 6.16 46.70
C VAL A 733 -22.55 5.57 45.81
N TRP A 734 -22.66 5.85 44.54
CA TRP A 734 -21.65 5.43 43.52
C TRP A 734 -20.62 6.54 43.36
N ILE A 735 -19.34 6.19 43.54
CA ILE A 735 -18.21 7.12 43.46
C ILE A 735 -17.17 6.67 42.47
N VAL A 736 -16.55 7.63 41.79
CA VAL A 736 -15.43 7.47 40.89
C VAL A 736 -14.26 8.29 41.40
N GLY A 737 -13.12 7.70 41.50
CA GLY A 737 -11.90 8.38 41.91
C GLY A 737 -10.67 7.49 41.74
N GLU A 738 -9.48 8.02 42.08
CA GLU A 738 -8.27 7.21 42.12
C GLU A 738 -8.39 6.12 43.20
N SER A 739 -7.85 4.93 42.90
CA SER A 739 -7.97 3.78 43.80
C SER A 739 -7.58 4.09 45.24
N ALA A 740 -6.50 4.83 45.46
CA ALA A 740 -6.01 5.24 46.79
C ALA A 740 -7.01 6.16 47.54
N ASP A 741 -7.69 7.05 46.84
CA ASP A 741 -8.63 8.03 47.42
C ASP A 741 -10.02 7.40 47.63
N VAL A 742 -10.43 6.53 46.71
CA VAL A 742 -11.66 5.72 46.86
C VAL A 742 -11.55 4.79 48.06
N TYR A 743 -10.41 4.11 48.25
CA TYR A 743 -10.19 3.25 49.43
C TYR A 743 -10.13 4.05 50.74
N LYS A 744 -9.63 5.28 50.77
CA LYS A 744 -9.70 6.15 51.96
C LYS A 744 -11.14 6.54 52.30
N LEU A 745 -11.99 6.72 51.31
CA LEU A 745 -13.40 7.08 51.49
C LEU A 745 -14.26 5.86 51.82
N VAL A 746 -14.01 4.70 51.20
CA VAL A 746 -14.74 3.43 51.37
C VAL A 746 -14.15 2.57 52.51
N GLY A 747 -12.94 2.86 53.03
CA GLY A 747 -12.26 2.17 54.12
C GLY A 747 -13.01 2.12 55.45
N TRP A 748 -14.24 2.56 55.45
CA TRP A 748 -15.28 2.30 56.38
C TRP A 748 -16.03 1.01 55.99
N LYS A 749 -15.61 -0.11 56.54
CA LYS A 749 -16.32 -1.40 56.58
C LYS A 749 -17.49 -1.55 55.61
N CYS A 750 -17.24 -2.14 54.48
CA CYS A 750 -18.15 -3.04 53.79
C CYS A 750 -17.41 -4.38 53.62
N GLU A 751 -17.44 -5.20 54.62
CA GLU A 751 -17.25 -6.66 54.48
C GLU A 751 -18.53 -7.18 53.81
N GLY A 752 -18.40 -7.71 52.60
CA GLY A 752 -19.39 -8.56 51.96
C GLY A 752 -20.17 -7.86 50.83
N PHE A 753 -19.54 -7.80 49.68
CA PHE A 753 -20.13 -8.12 48.37
C PHE A 753 -19.05 -8.01 47.29
N ASP A 754 -18.36 -9.13 47.09
CA ASP A 754 -17.61 -9.37 45.88
C ASP A 754 -18.62 -9.78 44.81
N MET A 755 -18.79 -8.94 43.81
CA MET A 755 -19.38 -9.33 42.53
C MET A 755 -18.34 -9.09 41.45
N GLY A 756 -17.93 -10.21 40.82
CA GLY A 756 -16.90 -10.46 39.83
C GLY A 756 -16.92 -9.59 38.57
#